data_2bf56b9500242b40bd2ae44b11591391
#
_entry.id   2bf56b9500242b40bd2ae44b11591391
#
_cell.length_a   1.000
_cell.length_b   1.000
_cell.length_c   1.000
_cell.angle_alpha   90.00
_cell.angle_beta   90.00
_cell.angle_gamma   90.00
#
_symmetry.space_group_name_H-M   'P 1'
#
loop_
_entity.id
_entity.type
_entity.pdbx_description
1 polymer ?
#
loop_
_entity_poly.entity_id
_entity_poly.type
_entity_poly.pdbx_seq_one_letter_code
_entity_poly.pdbx_strand_id
1 'polypeptide(L)'
;MFFRKTNFFRRLGIVSILSLSGCGGDDVEETDSVDVLSDETVKADILENDVLEKVSPVSPTVETKKNEETPDPNGVYLPIYETNGEKLETTQLNKHPVYANGQGYFLWYSGSLWKLSTKVGGGRIVSSGGEELIGSWPDGATARFSPDPEYAKQALFRLAVAYQGSEDNANAIRLFKQFVTLYPEDKTVAEAYLSMGDLAISEVASDSQPNFDQIQLARENYSLVRENTQNITLITDSVSNEGGLIERVAENPEGLVNFYLTFDNNKDDLIDKDEYEAMKMKLSNSLYGDLGEYDLSEDTNLDFGELYDLASSICYQELEQIYKGYVEKFGSIEGVQVAKATEKIGFALEKQGMPSQMLNLYFEDIRKYGNDPSSVGVDGILKKYCDKYKEYEDLFGLTLDLLEKLQNLSEPVSFVFRNRKGIEEEISGTIEEVVKDRKKLLAMLGAKYQGMDPKIYSEMVKYRGAIFVNENYAAKFNGYLKKYRKLQDNFPADLSPKRAFVRLLGEAEESGQKTLELRMRANLDRVGSRAGGDYNPQASDFPAASAGVLVWMAEKMLAQNALEDAVAAMERLVSLYSDAGGDFLFDAHYLIGKAKEKDRDFTSAANHFESALSNSTWHPNSNDARIRRGNAWFEVAEDTKNVDSYTRAKSSFEEVRGDTEAPLERRAESSFMMGQCLKAQKDFAGAAFLFLETTLNFPSALKWAPKSFEQAIACYEQAGQIDQVSNIEKQYVNWQRKFLK
;
A
#
# COMPACT_ATOMS: atom_id res chain seq x y z
N MET A 1 -22.61 5.40 1.34
CA MET A 1 -22.87 5.51 -0.10
C MET A 1 -22.15 6.72 -0.62
N PHE A 2 -21.02 6.57 -1.13
CA PHE A 2 -20.10 7.33 -1.98
C PHE A 2 -18.68 6.90 -1.65
N PHE A 3 -18.24 5.81 -2.30
CA PHE A 3 -16.83 5.44 -2.34
C PHE A 3 -16.10 6.46 -3.21
N ARG A 4 -15.18 7.21 -2.62
CA ARG A 4 -14.18 7.95 -3.38
C ARG A 4 -13.17 6.93 -3.92
N LYS A 5 -13.13 6.81 -5.24
CA LYS A 5 -12.09 6.10 -5.99
C LYS A 5 -10.73 6.70 -5.63
N THR A 6 -9.93 5.97 -4.90
CA THR A 6 -8.51 6.31 -4.73
C THR A 6 -7.74 5.74 -5.93
N ASN A 7 -7.16 6.63 -6.72
CA ASN A 7 -6.23 6.32 -7.80
C ASN A 7 -4.93 5.74 -7.24
N PHE A 8 -4.93 4.48 -6.84
CA PHE A 8 -3.74 3.78 -6.32
C PHE A 8 -2.85 3.25 -7.46
N PHE A 9 -3.42 2.96 -8.62
CA PHE A 9 -2.69 2.35 -9.74
C PHE A 9 -1.87 3.31 -10.61
N ARG A 10 -2.00 4.63 -10.46
CA ARG A 10 -1.21 5.60 -11.26
C ARG A 10 0.20 5.90 -10.71
N ARG A 11 0.55 5.41 -9.52
CA ARG A 11 1.87 5.69 -8.90
C ARG A 11 2.91 4.58 -9.02
N LEU A 12 2.54 3.37 -9.38
CA LEU A 12 3.49 2.25 -9.52
C LEU A 12 4.17 2.17 -10.90
N GLY A 13 3.62 2.80 -11.93
CA GLY A 13 4.20 2.79 -13.29
C GLY A 13 5.28 3.84 -13.58
N ILE A 14 5.59 4.75 -12.65
CA ILE A 14 6.50 5.91 -12.92
C ILE A 14 7.85 5.82 -12.19
N VAL A 15 8.02 4.92 -11.24
CA VAL A 15 9.24 4.87 -10.43
C VAL A 15 10.38 4.08 -11.09
N SER A 16 10.11 3.23 -12.07
CA SER A 16 11.14 2.41 -12.73
C SER A 16 11.93 3.11 -13.86
N ILE A 17 11.63 4.36 -14.20
CA ILE A 17 12.29 5.08 -15.33
C ILE A 17 13.29 6.16 -14.88
N LEU A 18 13.41 6.45 -13.57
CA LEU A 18 14.22 7.57 -13.07
C LEU A 18 15.55 7.20 -12.38
N SER A 19 16.07 6.00 -12.55
CA SER A 19 17.36 5.60 -11.94
C SER A 19 18.56 5.48 -12.90
N LEU A 20 18.52 6.08 -14.07
CA LEU A 20 19.67 6.11 -14.98
C LEU A 20 19.96 7.53 -15.50
N SER A 21 20.48 8.41 -14.64
CA SER A 21 21.44 9.45 -15.04
C SER A 21 21.97 10.16 -13.79
N GLY A 22 23.09 9.66 -13.31
CA GLY A 22 23.97 10.39 -12.42
C GLY A 22 25.05 11.10 -13.23
N CYS A 23 25.45 12.25 -12.73
CA CYS A 23 26.65 13.03 -13.00
C CYS A 23 26.52 14.26 -13.89
N GLY A 24 26.84 15.39 -13.28
CA GLY A 24 27.42 16.56 -13.89
C GLY A 24 26.62 17.85 -13.73
N GLY A 25 27.11 18.69 -12.79
CA GLY A 25 26.55 20.01 -12.49
C GLY A 25 26.76 21.03 -13.62
N ASP A 26 26.01 22.07 -13.54
CA ASP A 26 26.43 23.48 -13.45
C ASP A 26 25.22 24.39 -13.74
N ASP A 27 25.21 25.49 -13.03
CA ASP A 27 24.26 26.60 -13.02
C ASP A 27 23.89 27.13 -14.41
N VAL A 28 22.61 27.43 -14.67
CA VAL A 28 22.19 28.61 -15.48
C VAL A 28 20.73 29.03 -15.11
N GLU A 29 20.59 30.33 -15.06
CA GLU A 29 19.50 31.23 -14.69
C GLU A 29 18.11 30.95 -15.29
N GLU A 30 17.09 31.41 -14.54
CA GLU A 30 15.71 31.63 -14.94
C GLU A 30 15.58 32.45 -16.24
N THR A 31 14.80 31.97 -17.19
CA THR A 31 13.92 32.84 -18.00
C THR A 31 12.70 32.11 -18.54
N ASP A 32 11.56 32.71 -18.23
CA ASP A 32 10.27 32.81 -18.96
C ASP A 32 9.61 31.60 -19.64
N SER A 33 8.42 31.35 -19.10
CA SER A 33 7.16 30.96 -19.78
C SER A 33 7.27 30.20 -21.10
N VAL A 34 7.02 28.91 -21.03
CA VAL A 34 6.59 28.13 -22.20
C VAL A 34 5.16 27.63 -21.94
N ASP A 35 4.29 28.01 -22.87
CA ASP A 35 2.92 27.54 -22.98
C ASP A 35 2.81 26.03 -22.85
N VAL A 36 1.89 25.61 -21.98
CA VAL A 36 1.44 24.24 -21.88
C VAL A 36 0.78 23.85 -23.20
N LEU A 37 1.54 23.21 -24.07
CA LEU A 37 0.94 22.43 -25.16
C LEU A 37 0.19 21.27 -24.54
N SER A 38 -1.12 21.29 -24.75
CA SER A 38 -2.05 20.22 -24.42
C SER A 38 -1.54 18.87 -24.87
N ASP A 39 -1.59 17.91 -23.97
CA ASP A 39 -1.42 16.48 -24.14
C ASP A 39 -2.21 15.97 -25.37
N GLU A 40 -1.60 15.98 -26.52
CA GLU A 40 -1.94 15.03 -27.57
C GLU A 40 -1.24 13.72 -27.21
N THR A 41 -1.98 12.88 -26.54
CA THR A 41 -1.68 11.45 -26.42
C THR A 41 -1.42 10.91 -27.83
N VAL A 42 -0.16 10.65 -28.14
CA VAL A 42 0.21 9.80 -29.27
C VAL A 42 -0.35 8.42 -28.95
N LYS A 43 -1.58 8.17 -29.38
CA LYS A 43 -2.10 6.80 -29.49
C LYS A 43 -1.19 6.11 -30.49
N ALA A 44 -0.42 5.15 -30.02
CA ALA A 44 0.29 4.24 -30.89
C ALA A 44 -0.78 3.47 -31.66
N ASP A 45 -0.93 3.78 -32.93
CA ASP A 45 -1.92 3.11 -33.79
C ASP A 45 -1.58 1.62 -33.89
N ILE A 46 -2.57 0.82 -33.58
CA ILE A 46 -2.51 -0.63 -33.43
C ILE A 46 -2.18 -1.27 -34.78
N LEU A 47 -1.08 -2.00 -34.84
CA LEU A 47 -0.73 -2.84 -35.97
C LEU A 47 -1.67 -4.06 -36.00
N GLU A 48 -2.44 -4.24 -37.08
CA GLU A 48 -3.20 -5.47 -37.28
C GLU A 48 -2.28 -6.69 -37.33
N ASN A 49 -2.77 -7.84 -36.87
CA ASN A 49 -2.02 -9.12 -36.79
C ASN A 49 -1.25 -9.51 -38.06
N ASP A 50 -1.73 -9.14 -39.24
CA ASP A 50 -1.10 -9.43 -40.54
C ASP A 50 0.23 -8.67 -40.78
N VAL A 51 0.45 -7.53 -40.12
CA VAL A 51 1.69 -6.76 -40.26
C VAL A 51 2.78 -7.33 -39.35
N LEU A 52 2.40 -7.88 -38.22
CA LEU A 52 3.33 -8.43 -37.24
C LEU A 52 3.86 -9.83 -37.62
N GLU A 53 3.06 -10.64 -38.33
CA GLU A 53 3.56 -11.90 -38.92
C GLU A 53 4.63 -11.66 -40.00
N LYS A 54 4.62 -10.46 -40.62
CA LYS A 54 5.62 -10.07 -41.66
C LYS A 54 6.81 -9.30 -41.11
N VAL A 55 6.78 -8.84 -39.86
CA VAL A 55 7.98 -8.32 -39.19
C VAL A 55 8.79 -9.52 -38.73
N SER A 56 9.48 -10.13 -39.66
CA SER A 56 10.53 -11.07 -39.34
C SER A 56 11.53 -10.35 -38.44
N PRO A 57 12.04 -10.94 -37.37
CA PRO A 57 13.10 -10.32 -36.55
C PRO A 57 14.41 -10.13 -37.30
N VAL A 58 14.39 -10.21 -38.60
CA VAL A 58 15.53 -10.25 -39.51
C VAL A 58 15.50 -8.99 -40.37
N SER A 59 16.35 -8.02 -40.02
CA SER A 59 16.56 -6.84 -40.86
C SER A 59 17.75 -7.05 -41.78
N PRO A 60 17.68 -6.60 -43.05
CA PRO A 60 18.82 -6.71 -43.94
C PRO A 60 20.01 -5.83 -43.48
N THR A 61 21.16 -6.44 -43.40
CA THR A 61 22.42 -5.73 -43.16
C THR A 61 23.17 -5.60 -44.48
N VAL A 62 23.67 -4.40 -44.80
CA VAL A 62 24.42 -4.13 -46.03
C VAL A 62 25.85 -3.80 -45.68
N GLU A 63 26.79 -4.49 -46.33
CA GLU A 63 28.22 -4.22 -46.26
C GLU A 63 28.72 -3.76 -47.65
N THR A 64 29.33 -2.58 -47.73
CA THR A 64 29.92 -2.01 -48.93
C THR A 64 31.37 -1.63 -48.68
N LYS A 65 32.17 -1.46 -49.73
CA LYS A 65 33.53 -0.95 -49.60
C LYS A 65 33.50 0.54 -49.19
N LYS A 66 34.15 0.88 -48.10
CA LYS A 66 34.14 2.19 -47.47
C LYS A 66 34.93 3.20 -48.31
N ASN A 67 34.34 4.36 -48.66
CA ASN A 67 35.03 5.55 -49.13
C ASN A 67 35.04 6.61 -48.02
N GLU A 68 36.19 7.16 -47.65
CA GLU A 68 36.46 7.92 -46.43
C GLU A 68 35.72 9.26 -46.27
N GLU A 69 34.95 9.76 -47.26
CA GLU A 69 34.36 11.12 -47.23
C GLU A 69 32.79 11.13 -47.22
N THR A 70 32.13 10.01 -47.08
CA THR A 70 30.65 9.96 -47.08
C THR A 70 30.14 9.19 -45.85
N PRO A 71 28.92 9.49 -45.36
CA PRO A 71 28.28 8.67 -44.32
C PRO A 71 28.35 7.18 -44.68
N ASP A 72 28.56 6.34 -43.68
CA ASP A 72 28.78 4.92 -43.89
C ASP A 72 27.48 4.25 -44.36
N PRO A 73 27.41 3.69 -45.58
CA PRO A 73 26.23 2.97 -46.04
C PRO A 73 26.09 1.58 -45.41
N ASN A 74 27.09 1.13 -44.67
CA ASN A 74 27.03 -0.16 -43.98
C ASN A 74 26.10 -0.06 -42.76
N GLY A 75 25.47 -1.14 -42.39
CA GLY A 75 24.66 -1.18 -41.21
C GLY A 75 23.32 -1.92 -41.40
N VAL A 76 22.51 -1.84 -40.39
CA VAL A 76 21.20 -2.46 -40.36
C VAL A 76 20.14 -1.56 -41.00
N TYR A 77 19.38 -2.11 -41.92
CA TYR A 77 18.29 -1.44 -42.63
C TYR A 77 16.95 -1.92 -42.12
N LEU A 78 16.17 -1.02 -41.55
CA LEU A 78 14.84 -1.29 -41.01
C LEU A 78 13.75 -0.90 -42.02
N PRO A 79 12.61 -1.63 -42.10
CA PRO A 79 11.49 -1.21 -42.92
C PRO A 79 11.01 0.19 -42.53
N ILE A 80 10.65 1.00 -43.53
CA ILE A 80 9.99 2.29 -43.29
C ILE A 80 8.51 2.08 -43.24
N TYR A 81 7.85 2.69 -42.27
CA TYR A 81 6.41 2.69 -42.11
C TYR A 81 5.83 4.08 -42.34
N GLU A 82 4.66 4.14 -42.94
CA GLU A 82 3.86 5.35 -43.10
C GLU A 82 2.46 5.13 -42.52
N THR A 83 1.91 6.16 -41.89
CA THR A 83 0.53 6.11 -41.40
C THR A 83 -0.44 6.35 -42.56
N ASN A 84 -1.36 5.42 -42.79
CA ASN A 84 -2.45 5.52 -43.74
C ASN A 84 -3.80 5.50 -42.98
N GLY A 85 -4.27 6.67 -42.58
CA GLY A 85 -5.41 6.78 -41.69
C GLY A 85 -5.08 6.29 -40.27
N GLU A 86 -5.77 5.25 -39.82
CA GLU A 86 -5.53 4.61 -38.52
C GLU A 86 -4.59 3.40 -38.56
N LYS A 87 -3.98 3.11 -39.74
CA LYS A 87 -3.13 1.94 -39.95
C LYS A 87 -1.69 2.36 -40.24
N LEU A 88 -0.75 1.64 -39.63
CA LEU A 88 0.67 1.74 -39.96
C LEU A 88 0.97 0.71 -41.07
N GLU A 89 1.34 1.21 -42.25
CA GLU A 89 1.67 0.35 -43.39
C GLU A 89 3.16 0.47 -43.74
N THR A 90 3.76 -0.66 -44.12
CA THR A 90 5.14 -0.64 -44.62
C THR A 90 5.19 0.15 -45.91
N THR A 91 6.03 1.19 -45.98
CA THR A 91 6.29 1.93 -47.22
C THR A 91 6.78 0.94 -48.28
N GLN A 92 6.06 0.84 -49.38
CA GLN A 92 6.36 -0.06 -50.47
C GLN A 92 6.68 0.72 -51.74
N LEU A 93 7.68 0.23 -52.48
CA LEU A 93 7.94 0.64 -53.83
C LEU A 93 8.03 -0.61 -54.70
N ASN A 94 7.26 -0.63 -55.81
CA ASN A 94 7.16 -1.80 -56.71
C ASN A 94 6.74 -3.10 -56.00
N LYS A 95 5.86 -3.02 -55.01
CA LYS A 95 5.34 -4.14 -54.18
C LYS A 95 6.40 -4.74 -53.23
N HIS A 96 7.51 -4.09 -53.01
CA HIS A 96 8.51 -4.51 -52.02
C HIS A 96 8.70 -3.47 -50.95
N PRO A 97 8.95 -3.86 -49.69
CA PRO A 97 9.20 -2.93 -48.62
C PRO A 97 10.44 -2.07 -48.88
N VAL A 98 10.43 -0.85 -48.42
CA VAL A 98 11.58 0.05 -48.43
C VAL A 98 12.22 0.03 -47.03
N TYR A 99 13.56 -0.04 -46.99
CA TYR A 99 14.32 -0.07 -45.77
C TYR A 99 15.23 1.15 -45.64
N ALA A 100 15.49 1.63 -44.42
CA ALA A 100 16.43 2.74 -44.16
C ALA A 100 17.37 2.39 -43.00
N ASN A 101 18.61 2.92 -43.06
CA ASN A 101 19.60 2.74 -42.00
C ASN A 101 19.67 3.89 -40.98
N GLY A 102 18.79 4.88 -41.07
CA GLY A 102 18.81 6.07 -40.20
C GLY A 102 19.93 7.06 -40.47
N GLN A 103 20.92 6.74 -41.36
CA GLN A 103 22.02 7.58 -41.76
C GLN A 103 21.83 8.22 -43.14
N GLY A 104 20.59 8.17 -43.66
CA GLY A 104 20.21 8.75 -44.92
C GLY A 104 20.41 7.82 -46.12
N TYR A 105 20.58 6.53 -45.91
CA TYR A 105 20.61 5.54 -46.97
C TYR A 105 19.36 4.68 -46.95
N PHE A 106 18.88 4.30 -48.16
CA PHE A 106 17.67 3.55 -48.41
C PHE A 106 17.95 2.33 -49.29
N LEU A 107 17.35 1.22 -48.92
CA LEU A 107 17.40 -0.02 -49.68
C LEU A 107 15.97 -0.27 -50.25
N TRP A 108 15.84 -0.31 -51.58
CA TRP A 108 14.56 -0.38 -52.27
C TRP A 108 14.64 -1.14 -53.59
N TYR A 109 13.47 -1.66 -54.02
CA TYR A 109 13.38 -2.43 -55.30
C TYR A 109 12.97 -1.50 -56.45
N SER A 110 13.78 -1.47 -57.52
CA SER A 110 13.52 -0.62 -58.68
C SER A 110 12.52 -1.15 -59.70
N GLY A 111 11.94 -2.32 -59.46
CA GLY A 111 11.11 -3.06 -60.40
C GLY A 111 11.86 -4.15 -61.14
N SER A 112 13.20 -4.12 -61.10
CA SER A 112 14.06 -5.17 -61.70
C SER A 112 15.20 -5.59 -60.76
N LEU A 113 15.73 -4.66 -59.96
CA LEU A 113 16.88 -4.90 -59.11
C LEU A 113 16.74 -4.16 -57.79
N TRP A 114 17.29 -4.68 -56.70
CA TRP A 114 17.46 -4.01 -55.45
C TRP A 114 18.53 -2.94 -55.58
N LYS A 115 18.33 -1.78 -54.98
CA LYS A 115 19.24 -0.61 -54.99
C LYS A 115 19.44 -0.05 -53.59
N LEU A 116 20.71 0.29 -53.35
CA LEU A 116 21.13 1.07 -52.19
C LEU A 116 21.44 2.49 -52.64
N SER A 117 20.75 3.49 -52.11
CA SER A 117 20.93 4.89 -52.53
C SER A 117 20.58 5.87 -51.40
N THR A 118 20.91 7.15 -51.62
CA THR A 118 20.63 8.23 -50.66
C THR A 118 19.19 8.78 -50.75
N LYS A 119 18.37 8.23 -51.64
CA LYS A 119 16.95 8.58 -51.78
C LYS A 119 16.17 7.43 -52.41
N VAL A 120 14.96 7.15 -51.88
CA VAL A 120 14.04 6.16 -52.44
C VAL A 120 13.60 6.58 -53.83
N GLY A 121 13.67 5.66 -54.81
CA GLY A 121 13.31 5.93 -56.19
C GLY A 121 14.33 6.76 -56.99
N GLY A 122 15.51 7.09 -56.43
CA GLY A 122 16.52 7.91 -57.07
C GLY A 122 17.70 8.23 -56.17
N GLY A 123 18.33 9.39 -56.40
CA GLY A 123 19.49 9.84 -55.63
C GLY A 123 20.82 9.19 -56.07
N ARG A 124 21.89 9.35 -55.25
CA ARG A 124 23.18 8.70 -55.49
C ARG A 124 23.03 7.21 -55.20
N ILE A 125 23.16 6.39 -56.24
CA ILE A 125 23.18 4.94 -56.11
C ILE A 125 24.56 4.55 -55.61
N VAL A 126 24.59 3.86 -54.47
CA VAL A 126 25.82 3.36 -53.85
C VAL A 126 26.11 1.94 -54.33
N SER A 127 25.04 1.14 -54.48
CA SER A 127 25.13 -0.21 -54.95
C SER A 127 23.85 -0.62 -55.71
N SER A 128 23.99 -1.48 -56.70
CA SER A 128 22.90 -2.10 -57.45
C SER A 128 22.99 -3.61 -57.28
N GLY A 129 22.02 -4.19 -56.61
CA GLY A 129 21.96 -5.63 -56.33
C GLY A 129 21.39 -6.45 -57.45
N GLY A 130 21.24 -7.74 -57.20
CA GLY A 130 20.57 -8.67 -58.08
C GLY A 130 19.05 -8.59 -57.95
N GLU A 131 18.38 -9.53 -58.54
CA GLU A 131 16.91 -9.67 -58.47
C GLU A 131 16.43 -10.00 -57.04
N GLU A 132 17.29 -10.66 -56.28
CA GLU A 132 17.04 -10.96 -54.85
C GLU A 132 17.69 -9.96 -53.92
N LEU A 133 16.99 -9.65 -52.82
CA LEU A 133 17.49 -8.74 -51.76
C LEU A 133 18.77 -9.29 -51.11
N ILE A 134 18.82 -10.61 -50.89
CA ILE A 134 19.86 -11.29 -50.12
C ILE A 134 20.91 -11.90 -51.10
N GLY A 135 22.18 -11.72 -50.73
CA GLY A 135 23.28 -12.30 -51.50
C GLY A 135 24.40 -11.30 -51.78
N SER A 136 25.36 -11.73 -52.60
CA SER A 136 26.44 -10.88 -53.12
C SER A 136 25.98 -10.16 -54.37
N TRP A 137 26.05 -8.88 -54.38
CA TRP A 137 25.66 -8.03 -55.50
C TRP A 137 26.79 -7.86 -56.49
N PRO A 138 26.51 -7.56 -57.76
CA PRO A 138 27.52 -7.54 -58.84
C PRO A 138 28.66 -6.55 -58.59
N ASP A 139 28.47 -5.48 -57.82
CA ASP A 139 29.47 -4.47 -57.45
C ASP A 139 30.28 -4.82 -56.18
N GLY A 140 30.07 -6.02 -55.64
CA GLY A 140 30.79 -6.57 -54.51
C GLY A 140 30.18 -6.19 -53.13
N ALA A 141 29.03 -5.51 -53.11
CA ALA A 141 28.23 -5.38 -51.92
C ALA A 141 27.57 -6.71 -51.55
N THR A 142 27.39 -6.99 -50.31
CA THR A 142 26.65 -8.14 -49.82
C THR A 142 25.48 -7.70 -48.96
N ALA A 143 24.29 -8.15 -49.26
CA ALA A 143 23.13 -8.02 -48.41
C ALA A 143 22.82 -9.40 -47.84
N ARG A 144 22.72 -9.46 -46.56
CA ARG A 144 22.31 -10.66 -45.82
C ARG A 144 21.28 -10.28 -44.80
N PHE A 145 20.35 -11.18 -44.55
CA PHE A 145 19.64 -11.07 -43.32
C PHE A 145 20.64 -11.40 -42.22
N SER A 146 21.19 -10.37 -41.64
CA SER A 146 21.79 -10.47 -40.34
C SER A 146 20.67 -10.07 -39.35
N PRO A 147 20.23 -10.95 -38.47
CA PRO A 147 19.84 -10.46 -37.21
C PRO A 147 21.15 -9.82 -36.66
N ASP A 148 21.32 -8.50 -36.74
CA ASP A 148 22.07 -7.92 -35.64
C ASP A 148 21.26 -8.26 -34.44
N PRO A 149 21.70 -9.24 -33.61
CA PRO A 149 20.85 -9.77 -32.53
C PRO A 149 20.50 -8.66 -31.56
N GLU A 150 21.36 -7.65 -31.47
CA GLU A 150 21.21 -6.53 -30.53
C GLU A 150 20.06 -5.60 -30.93
N TYR A 151 19.99 -5.16 -32.19
CA TYR A 151 18.92 -4.25 -32.63
C TYR A 151 17.57 -4.96 -32.75
N ALA A 152 17.55 -6.18 -33.27
CA ALA A 152 16.33 -6.95 -33.45
C ALA A 152 15.67 -7.24 -32.08
N LYS A 153 16.45 -7.64 -31.07
CA LYS A 153 15.93 -7.91 -29.74
C LYS A 153 15.48 -6.64 -29.04
N GLN A 154 16.27 -5.52 -29.13
CA GLN A 154 15.85 -4.23 -28.55
C GLN A 154 14.57 -3.70 -29.20
N ALA A 155 14.43 -3.82 -30.52
CA ALA A 155 13.21 -3.43 -31.23
C ALA A 155 12.00 -4.25 -30.78
N LEU A 156 12.15 -5.57 -30.67
CA LEU A 156 11.08 -6.45 -30.23
C LEU A 156 10.64 -6.16 -28.79
N PHE A 157 11.60 -6.01 -27.88
CA PHE A 157 11.33 -5.67 -26.48
C PHE A 157 10.64 -4.29 -26.33
N ARG A 158 11.18 -3.25 -27.01
CA ARG A 158 10.60 -1.91 -26.97
C ARG A 158 9.20 -1.85 -27.60
N LEU A 159 8.95 -2.63 -28.63
CA LEU A 159 7.64 -2.73 -29.24
C LEU A 159 6.63 -3.36 -28.25
N ALA A 160 7.03 -4.42 -27.55
CA ALA A 160 6.21 -5.01 -26.50
C ALA A 160 5.87 -4.00 -25.39
N VAL A 161 6.87 -3.22 -24.92
CA VAL A 161 6.68 -2.14 -23.95
C VAL A 161 5.76 -1.03 -24.48
N ALA A 162 5.86 -0.68 -25.77
CA ALA A 162 4.97 0.31 -26.39
C ALA A 162 3.52 -0.16 -26.43
N TYR A 163 3.27 -1.45 -26.75
CA TYR A 163 1.92 -2.02 -26.68
C TYR A 163 1.40 -2.06 -25.23
N GLN A 164 2.25 -2.39 -24.26
CA GLN A 164 1.90 -2.30 -22.84
C GLN A 164 1.48 -0.87 -22.46
N GLY A 165 2.25 0.14 -22.91
CA GLY A 165 1.93 1.55 -22.66
C GLY A 165 0.66 2.05 -23.36
N SER A 166 0.25 1.39 -24.46
CA SER A 166 -1.02 1.69 -25.16
C SER A 166 -2.21 0.84 -24.69
N GLU A 167 -2.02 0.04 -23.62
CA GLU A 167 -3.03 -0.85 -23.05
C GLU A 167 -3.48 -1.99 -23.99
N ASP A 168 -2.70 -2.28 -25.07
CA ASP A 168 -2.89 -3.45 -25.92
C ASP A 168 -2.14 -4.65 -25.32
N ASN A 169 -2.70 -5.21 -24.25
CA ASN A 169 -2.08 -6.24 -23.44
C ASN A 169 -1.87 -7.55 -24.22
N ALA A 170 -2.79 -7.90 -25.11
CA ALA A 170 -2.71 -9.11 -25.90
C ALA A 170 -1.48 -9.11 -26.83
N ASN A 171 -1.25 -8.01 -27.55
CA ASN A 171 -0.09 -7.85 -28.40
C ASN A 171 1.22 -7.72 -27.58
N ALA A 172 1.20 -7.02 -26.45
CA ALA A 172 2.33 -6.93 -25.55
C ALA A 172 2.78 -8.32 -25.07
N ILE A 173 1.88 -9.13 -24.52
CA ILE A 173 2.16 -10.50 -24.07
C ILE A 173 2.70 -11.36 -25.20
N ARG A 174 2.10 -11.28 -26.39
CA ARG A 174 2.55 -12.05 -27.55
C ARG A 174 3.99 -11.70 -27.93
N LEU A 175 4.34 -10.42 -27.95
CA LEU A 175 5.70 -9.96 -28.29
C LEU A 175 6.72 -10.28 -27.20
N PHE A 176 6.36 -10.15 -25.92
CA PHE A 176 7.23 -10.61 -24.82
C PHE A 176 7.46 -12.12 -24.89
N LYS A 177 6.44 -12.96 -25.18
CA LYS A 177 6.59 -14.40 -25.39
C LYS A 177 7.53 -14.68 -26.56
N GLN A 178 7.40 -13.96 -27.65
CA GLN A 178 8.32 -14.08 -28.80
C GLN A 178 9.75 -13.68 -28.41
N PHE A 179 9.89 -12.61 -27.64
CA PHE A 179 11.20 -12.13 -27.17
C PHE A 179 11.92 -13.18 -26.32
N VAL A 180 11.27 -13.72 -25.29
CA VAL A 180 11.90 -14.71 -24.40
C VAL A 180 12.19 -16.04 -25.10
N THR A 181 11.41 -16.38 -26.14
CA THR A 181 11.65 -17.57 -26.95
C THR A 181 12.87 -17.42 -27.88
N LEU A 182 13.04 -16.23 -28.48
CA LEU A 182 14.12 -15.97 -29.43
C LEU A 182 15.45 -15.59 -28.75
N TYR A 183 15.38 -14.99 -27.58
CA TYR A 183 16.54 -14.45 -26.87
C TYR A 183 16.60 -14.88 -25.39
N PRO A 184 16.56 -16.20 -25.09
CA PRO A 184 16.42 -16.70 -23.71
C PRO A 184 17.60 -16.33 -22.81
N GLU A 185 18.76 -16.03 -23.37
CA GLU A 185 19.96 -15.66 -22.62
C GLU A 185 20.14 -14.14 -22.46
N ASP A 186 19.15 -13.34 -22.88
CA ASP A 186 19.27 -11.89 -22.76
C ASP A 186 18.98 -11.43 -21.34
N LYS A 187 19.74 -10.44 -20.87
CA LYS A 187 19.60 -9.88 -19.51
C LYS A 187 18.23 -9.29 -19.21
N THR A 188 17.45 -8.91 -20.23
CA THR A 188 16.11 -8.33 -20.09
C THR A 188 14.98 -9.38 -20.13
N VAL A 189 15.33 -10.68 -20.24
CA VAL A 189 14.34 -11.76 -20.20
C VAL A 189 13.50 -11.74 -18.91
N ALA A 190 14.17 -11.49 -17.78
CA ALA A 190 13.47 -11.38 -16.50
C ALA A 190 12.49 -10.21 -16.44
N GLU A 191 12.83 -9.07 -17.07
CA GLU A 191 11.91 -7.91 -17.17
C GLU A 191 10.72 -8.24 -18.07
N ALA A 192 10.93 -9.02 -19.16
CA ALA A 192 9.84 -9.48 -20.01
C ALA A 192 8.88 -10.42 -19.26
N TYR A 193 9.40 -11.36 -18.47
CA TYR A 193 8.56 -12.20 -17.62
C TYR A 193 7.80 -11.40 -16.56
N LEU A 194 8.44 -10.43 -15.92
CA LEU A 194 7.76 -9.54 -14.95
C LEU A 194 6.58 -8.81 -15.62
N SER A 195 6.83 -8.19 -16.79
CA SER A 195 5.78 -7.53 -17.56
C SER A 195 4.65 -8.47 -17.97
N MET A 196 4.95 -9.70 -18.40
CA MET A 196 3.91 -10.67 -18.73
C MET A 196 3.08 -11.10 -17.52
N GLY A 197 3.68 -11.20 -16.34
CA GLY A 197 2.96 -11.45 -15.09
C GLY A 197 1.97 -10.33 -14.77
N ASP A 198 2.43 -9.08 -14.84
CA ASP A 198 1.59 -7.90 -14.58
C ASP A 198 0.46 -7.76 -15.62
N LEU A 199 0.75 -8.02 -16.90
CA LEU A 199 -0.22 -7.95 -17.99
C LEU A 199 -1.30 -9.04 -17.90
N ALA A 200 -0.96 -10.23 -17.40
CA ALA A 200 -1.93 -11.33 -17.26
C ALA A 200 -3.14 -10.96 -16.37
N ILE A 201 -2.95 -10.01 -15.46
CA ILE A 201 -3.97 -9.56 -14.51
C ILE A 201 -4.47 -8.13 -14.78
N SER A 202 -3.86 -7.39 -15.71
CA SER A 202 -4.16 -5.98 -15.97
C SER A 202 -5.52 -5.76 -16.65
N GLU A 203 -6.03 -6.74 -17.38
CA GLU A 203 -7.34 -6.68 -18.05
C GLU A 203 -8.52 -6.92 -17.09
N VAL A 204 -8.22 -7.31 -15.85
CA VAL A 204 -9.25 -7.50 -14.84
C VAL A 204 -9.77 -6.14 -14.41
N ALA A 205 -11.04 -5.86 -14.68
CA ALA A 205 -11.67 -4.62 -14.23
C ALA A 205 -11.46 -4.42 -12.71
N SER A 206 -11.32 -3.17 -12.28
CA SER A 206 -11.02 -2.84 -10.86
C SER A 206 -12.00 -3.43 -9.85
N ASP A 207 -13.21 -3.77 -10.30
CA ASP A 207 -14.30 -4.30 -9.48
C ASP A 207 -14.52 -5.82 -9.70
N SER A 208 -13.70 -6.48 -10.54
CA SER A 208 -13.73 -7.93 -10.79
C SER A 208 -12.50 -8.63 -10.23
N GLN A 209 -12.60 -9.94 -10.06
CA GLN A 209 -11.47 -10.77 -9.63
C GLN A 209 -10.87 -11.51 -10.82
N PRO A 210 -9.54 -11.75 -10.83
CA PRO A 210 -8.92 -12.56 -11.86
C PRO A 210 -9.45 -14.00 -11.77
N ASN A 211 -9.63 -14.63 -12.92
CA ASN A 211 -9.98 -16.04 -13.00
C ASN A 211 -8.74 -16.93 -12.73
N PHE A 212 -8.99 -18.23 -12.56
CA PHE A 212 -7.95 -19.20 -12.25
C PHE A 212 -6.80 -19.19 -13.27
N ASP A 213 -7.10 -19.16 -14.58
CA ASP A 213 -6.08 -19.18 -15.63
C ASP A 213 -5.20 -17.93 -15.62
N GLN A 214 -5.78 -16.77 -15.38
CA GLN A 214 -5.04 -15.50 -15.24
C GLN A 214 -4.11 -15.52 -14.02
N ILE A 215 -4.57 -16.05 -12.90
CA ILE A 215 -3.77 -16.20 -11.68
C ILE A 215 -2.57 -17.12 -11.96
N GLN A 216 -2.81 -18.29 -12.57
CA GLN A 216 -1.75 -19.24 -12.88
C GLN A 216 -0.73 -18.66 -13.86
N LEU A 217 -1.19 -18.01 -14.93
CA LEU A 217 -0.30 -17.37 -15.91
C LEU A 217 0.58 -16.30 -15.28
N ALA A 218 0.02 -15.45 -14.40
CA ALA A 218 0.79 -14.43 -13.69
C ALA A 218 1.86 -15.07 -12.80
N ARG A 219 1.49 -16.06 -11.99
CA ARG A 219 2.39 -16.78 -11.07
C ARG A 219 3.54 -17.49 -11.78
N GLU A 220 3.24 -18.19 -12.89
CA GLU A 220 4.26 -18.83 -13.72
C GLU A 220 5.30 -17.82 -14.19
N ASN A 221 4.86 -16.67 -14.69
CA ASN A 221 5.77 -15.63 -15.15
C ASN A 221 6.60 -15.03 -14.00
N TYR A 222 6.02 -14.75 -12.83
CA TYR A 222 6.77 -14.25 -11.67
C TYR A 222 7.80 -15.28 -11.16
N SER A 223 7.48 -16.59 -11.22
CA SER A 223 8.46 -17.64 -10.91
C SER A 223 9.63 -17.62 -11.88
N LEU A 224 9.36 -17.47 -13.19
CA LEU A 224 10.38 -17.41 -14.21
C LEU A 224 11.29 -16.19 -14.06
N VAL A 225 10.82 -15.06 -13.51
CA VAL A 225 11.71 -13.94 -13.15
C VAL A 225 12.79 -14.41 -12.19
N ARG A 226 12.41 -15.09 -11.11
CA ARG A 226 13.34 -15.54 -10.05
C ARG A 226 14.32 -16.62 -10.49
N GLU A 227 14.01 -17.31 -11.58
CA GLU A 227 14.87 -18.34 -12.20
C GLU A 227 15.87 -17.74 -13.19
N ASN A 228 15.52 -16.62 -13.83
CA ASN A 228 16.26 -16.06 -14.95
C ASN A 228 17.10 -14.81 -14.63
N THR A 229 17.17 -14.40 -13.35
CA THR A 229 17.99 -13.24 -12.97
C THR A 229 18.65 -13.38 -11.60
N GLN A 230 19.77 -12.63 -11.43
CA GLN A 230 20.40 -12.40 -10.13
C GLN A 230 20.14 -10.95 -9.64
N ASN A 231 19.37 -10.17 -10.37
CA ASN A 231 19.02 -8.80 -10.00
C ASN A 231 18.01 -8.81 -8.85
N ILE A 232 18.48 -8.43 -7.66
CA ILE A 232 17.67 -8.44 -6.42
C ILE A 232 16.43 -7.56 -6.54
N THR A 233 16.49 -6.45 -7.26
CA THR A 233 15.32 -5.58 -7.46
C THR A 233 14.22 -6.32 -8.22
N LEU A 234 14.54 -6.93 -9.38
CA LEU A 234 13.56 -7.69 -10.16
C LEU A 234 13.00 -8.89 -9.40
N ILE A 235 13.86 -9.58 -8.63
CA ILE A 235 13.43 -10.68 -7.76
C ILE A 235 12.45 -10.17 -6.71
N THR A 236 12.77 -9.06 -6.04
CA THR A 236 11.91 -8.46 -5.01
C THR A 236 10.58 -7.98 -5.60
N ASP A 237 10.62 -7.34 -6.77
CA ASP A 237 9.42 -6.89 -7.48
C ASP A 237 8.53 -8.07 -7.86
N SER A 238 9.11 -9.16 -8.40
CA SER A 238 8.34 -10.36 -8.75
C SER A 238 7.66 -11.01 -7.55
N VAL A 239 8.36 -11.09 -6.41
CA VAL A 239 7.80 -11.63 -5.15
C VAL A 239 6.71 -10.72 -4.61
N SER A 240 6.92 -9.40 -4.67
CA SER A 240 5.95 -8.41 -4.19
C SER A 240 4.68 -8.40 -5.05
N ASN A 241 4.82 -8.49 -6.38
CA ASN A 241 3.69 -8.50 -7.30
C ASN A 241 2.90 -9.82 -7.18
N GLU A 242 3.59 -10.98 -7.13
CA GLU A 242 2.95 -12.26 -6.88
C GLU A 242 2.24 -12.29 -5.52
N GLY A 243 2.94 -11.85 -4.46
CA GLY A 243 2.37 -11.77 -3.13
C GLY A 243 1.15 -10.85 -3.07
N GLY A 244 1.20 -9.68 -3.71
CA GLY A 244 0.07 -8.75 -3.81
C GLY A 244 -1.12 -9.31 -4.59
N LEU A 245 -0.85 -10.08 -5.66
CA LEU A 245 -1.90 -10.80 -6.39
C LEU A 245 -2.58 -11.83 -5.50
N ILE A 246 -1.81 -12.70 -4.85
CA ILE A 246 -2.33 -13.77 -3.99
C ILE A 246 -3.08 -13.18 -2.78
N GLU A 247 -2.59 -12.11 -2.18
CA GLU A 247 -3.27 -11.39 -1.09
C GLU A 247 -4.64 -10.86 -1.54
N ARG A 248 -4.71 -10.21 -2.71
CA ARG A 248 -5.97 -9.72 -3.30
C ARG A 248 -6.96 -10.85 -3.58
N VAL A 249 -6.46 -11.97 -4.13
CA VAL A 249 -7.29 -13.15 -4.39
C VAL A 249 -7.78 -13.78 -3.08
N ALA A 250 -6.90 -13.85 -2.06
CA ALA A 250 -7.27 -14.38 -0.74
C ALA A 250 -8.36 -13.56 -0.04
N GLU A 251 -8.36 -12.24 -0.23
CA GLU A 251 -9.40 -11.35 0.33
C GLU A 251 -10.75 -11.49 -0.38
N ASN A 252 -10.76 -11.82 -1.67
CA ASN A 252 -11.95 -12.10 -2.45
C ASN A 252 -11.70 -13.23 -3.46
N PRO A 253 -11.78 -14.50 -3.05
CA PRO A 253 -11.46 -15.65 -3.87
C PRO A 253 -12.59 -16.10 -4.83
N GLU A 254 -13.56 -15.24 -5.15
CA GLU A 254 -14.73 -15.57 -5.98
C GLU A 254 -14.31 -16.23 -7.32
N GLY A 255 -13.22 -15.76 -7.95
CA GLY A 255 -12.71 -16.35 -9.19
C GLY A 255 -12.23 -17.81 -9.01
N LEU A 256 -11.62 -18.13 -7.84
CA LEU A 256 -11.24 -19.51 -7.50
C LEU A 256 -12.44 -20.36 -7.13
N VAL A 257 -13.37 -19.83 -6.36
CA VAL A 257 -14.60 -20.55 -5.98
C VAL A 257 -15.40 -20.91 -7.21
N ASN A 258 -15.55 -20.00 -8.17
CA ASN A 258 -16.20 -20.30 -9.45
C ASN A 258 -15.47 -21.40 -10.22
N PHE A 259 -14.13 -21.45 -10.15
CA PHE A 259 -13.38 -22.57 -10.73
C PHE A 259 -13.62 -23.88 -9.96
N TYR A 260 -13.68 -23.89 -8.63
CA TYR A 260 -13.98 -25.09 -7.84
C TYR A 260 -15.38 -25.63 -8.15
N LEU A 261 -16.37 -24.77 -8.31
CA LEU A 261 -17.72 -25.15 -8.71
C LEU A 261 -17.80 -25.76 -10.13
N THR A 262 -16.74 -25.69 -10.94
CA THR A 262 -16.69 -26.48 -12.20
C THR A 262 -16.58 -27.99 -11.97
N PHE A 263 -16.24 -28.42 -10.76
CA PHE A 263 -16.18 -29.81 -10.33
C PHE A 263 -17.51 -30.32 -9.75
N ASP A 264 -18.48 -29.44 -9.49
CA ASP A 264 -19.85 -29.81 -9.14
C ASP A 264 -20.53 -30.48 -10.34
N ASN A 265 -20.54 -31.83 -10.34
CA ASN A 265 -21.06 -32.65 -11.43
C ASN A 265 -22.58 -32.81 -11.34
N ASN A 266 -23.13 -32.78 -10.14
CA ASN A 266 -24.53 -32.99 -9.86
C ASN A 266 -25.36 -31.69 -9.91
N LYS A 267 -24.69 -30.51 -9.91
CA LYS A 267 -25.28 -29.16 -10.00
C LYS A 267 -26.20 -28.82 -8.83
N ASP A 268 -25.77 -29.16 -7.62
CA ASP A 268 -26.47 -28.81 -6.40
C ASP A 268 -25.84 -27.61 -5.66
N ASP A 269 -24.84 -26.96 -6.27
CA ASP A 269 -24.05 -25.85 -5.75
C ASP A 269 -23.25 -26.22 -4.47
N LEU A 270 -22.97 -27.51 -4.28
CA LEU A 270 -22.12 -28.05 -3.21
C LEU A 270 -20.93 -28.80 -3.84
N ILE A 271 -19.87 -28.99 -3.08
CA ILE A 271 -18.77 -29.89 -3.45
C ILE A 271 -18.71 -31.04 -2.47
N ASP A 272 -19.12 -32.23 -2.93
CA ASP A 272 -19.04 -33.44 -2.14
C ASP A 272 -17.60 -34.00 -2.05
N LYS A 273 -17.44 -35.07 -1.28
CA LYS A 273 -16.12 -35.67 -1.07
C LYS A 273 -15.46 -36.16 -2.36
N ASP A 274 -16.21 -36.78 -3.27
CA ASP A 274 -15.66 -37.34 -4.50
C ASP A 274 -15.27 -36.23 -5.49
N GLU A 275 -16.06 -35.17 -5.55
CA GLU A 275 -15.80 -33.94 -6.33
C GLU A 275 -14.61 -33.17 -5.78
N TYR A 276 -14.48 -33.09 -4.43
CA TYR A 276 -13.32 -32.48 -3.78
C TYR A 276 -12.02 -33.23 -4.08
N GLU A 277 -12.02 -34.57 -4.03
CA GLU A 277 -10.84 -35.37 -4.39
C GLU A 277 -10.50 -35.23 -5.88
N ALA A 278 -11.50 -35.16 -6.77
CA ALA A 278 -11.27 -34.88 -8.19
C ALA A 278 -10.64 -33.51 -8.42
N MET A 279 -11.10 -32.49 -7.70
CA MET A 279 -10.53 -31.14 -7.71
C MET A 279 -9.07 -31.15 -7.22
N LYS A 280 -8.76 -31.79 -6.10
CA LYS A 280 -7.40 -31.94 -5.57
C LYS A 280 -6.47 -32.61 -6.58
N MET A 281 -6.91 -33.70 -7.19
CA MET A 281 -6.13 -34.42 -8.21
C MET A 281 -5.82 -33.51 -9.41
N LYS A 282 -6.77 -32.72 -9.87
CA LYS A 282 -6.61 -31.80 -11.00
C LYS A 282 -5.63 -30.67 -10.69
N LEU A 283 -5.74 -30.11 -9.50
CA LEU A 283 -4.89 -29.00 -9.06
C LEU A 283 -3.47 -29.45 -8.72
N SER A 284 -3.28 -30.74 -8.39
CA SER A 284 -1.97 -31.33 -8.03
C SER A 284 -1.21 -30.53 -6.97
N ASN A 285 -1.93 -29.81 -6.11
CA ASN A 285 -1.36 -28.94 -5.09
C ASN A 285 -1.48 -29.61 -3.71
N SER A 286 -0.36 -29.81 -3.05
CA SER A 286 -0.26 -30.48 -1.74
C SER A 286 -0.83 -29.65 -0.55
N LEU A 287 -1.21 -28.40 -0.81
CA LEU A 287 -1.78 -27.51 0.20
C LEU A 287 -3.24 -27.84 0.52
N TYR A 288 -3.94 -28.55 -0.39
CA TYR A 288 -5.31 -28.99 -0.13
C TYR A 288 -5.32 -30.14 0.87
N GLY A 289 -5.77 -29.86 2.09
CA GLY A 289 -5.91 -30.83 3.17
C GLY A 289 -7.07 -31.80 2.98
N ASP A 290 -7.55 -32.37 4.08
CA ASP A 290 -8.75 -33.20 4.03
C ASP A 290 -10.01 -32.32 4.05
N LEU A 291 -11.08 -32.73 3.36
CA LEU A 291 -12.35 -31.99 3.28
C LEU A 291 -12.86 -31.57 4.66
N GLY A 292 -12.80 -32.45 5.64
CA GLY A 292 -13.29 -32.19 7.00
C GLY A 292 -12.55 -31.04 7.74
N GLU A 293 -11.43 -30.55 7.24
CA GLU A 293 -10.77 -29.36 7.77
C GLU A 293 -11.52 -28.08 7.44
N TYR A 294 -12.27 -28.09 6.35
CA TYR A 294 -13.01 -26.94 5.79
C TYR A 294 -14.54 -27.06 5.94
N ASP A 295 -15.05 -28.27 6.15
CA ASP A 295 -16.45 -28.55 6.44
C ASP A 295 -16.78 -28.11 7.88
N LEU A 296 -17.18 -26.86 8.02
CA LEU A 296 -17.57 -26.28 9.32
C LEU A 296 -18.98 -26.69 9.75
N SER A 297 -19.81 -27.06 8.80
CA SER A 297 -21.19 -27.52 9.04
C SER A 297 -21.26 -28.97 9.50
N GLU A 298 -20.18 -29.76 9.32
CA GLU A 298 -20.07 -31.20 9.60
C GLU A 298 -21.11 -32.02 8.81
N ASP A 299 -21.48 -31.55 7.57
CA ASP A 299 -22.46 -32.23 6.69
C ASP A 299 -21.82 -33.02 5.53
N THR A 300 -20.50 -33.09 5.52
CA THR A 300 -19.67 -33.80 4.53
C THR A 300 -19.58 -33.19 3.14
N ASN A 301 -20.14 -32.00 2.95
CA ASN A 301 -20.06 -31.22 1.71
C ASN A 301 -19.45 -29.84 1.99
N LEU A 302 -18.99 -29.15 0.98
CA LEU A 302 -18.57 -27.75 1.09
C LEU A 302 -19.56 -26.85 0.35
N ASP A 303 -20.20 -25.97 1.10
CA ASP A 303 -21.03 -24.93 0.52
C ASP A 303 -20.18 -23.75 0.00
N PHE A 304 -20.81 -22.79 -0.69
CA PHE A 304 -20.12 -21.61 -1.24
C PHE A 304 -19.29 -20.86 -0.19
N GLY A 305 -19.76 -20.75 1.05
CA GLY A 305 -19.04 -20.05 2.14
C GLY A 305 -17.80 -20.82 2.59
N GLU A 306 -17.90 -22.15 2.67
CA GLU A 306 -16.82 -23.05 3.03
C GLU A 306 -15.77 -23.16 1.91
N LEU A 307 -16.23 -23.18 0.63
CA LEU A 307 -15.35 -23.07 -0.54
C LEU A 307 -14.62 -21.73 -0.57
N TYR A 308 -15.28 -20.64 -0.16
CA TYR A 308 -14.65 -19.34 -0.05
C TYR A 308 -13.55 -19.34 1.04
N ASP A 309 -13.82 -19.93 2.19
CA ASP A 309 -12.84 -20.10 3.27
C ASP A 309 -11.68 -21.02 2.87
N LEU A 310 -11.96 -22.11 2.17
CA LEU A 310 -10.94 -23.00 1.57
C LEU A 310 -10.03 -22.22 0.63
N ALA A 311 -10.59 -21.56 -0.38
CA ALA A 311 -9.83 -20.83 -1.38
C ALA A 311 -8.96 -19.73 -0.75
N SER A 312 -9.53 -18.97 0.19
CA SER A 312 -8.81 -17.95 0.96
C SER A 312 -7.66 -18.58 1.77
N SER A 313 -7.89 -19.70 2.45
CA SER A 313 -6.89 -20.41 3.25
C SER A 313 -5.71 -20.90 2.38
N ILE A 314 -5.99 -21.51 1.24
CA ILE A 314 -4.96 -21.97 0.30
C ILE A 314 -4.12 -20.80 -0.19
N CYS A 315 -4.74 -19.68 -0.58
CA CYS A 315 -4.00 -18.48 -1.00
C CYS A 315 -3.07 -17.96 0.12
N TYR A 316 -3.49 -17.94 1.37
CA TYR A 316 -2.60 -17.52 2.46
C TYR A 316 -1.47 -18.50 2.73
N GLN A 317 -1.68 -19.81 2.54
CA GLN A 317 -0.59 -20.81 2.59
C GLN A 317 0.41 -20.60 1.45
N GLU A 318 -0.05 -20.31 0.24
CA GLU A 318 0.79 -19.98 -0.90
C GLU A 318 1.58 -18.69 -0.67
N LEU A 319 0.93 -17.65 -0.13
CA LEU A 319 1.59 -16.39 0.25
C LEU A 319 2.74 -16.63 1.22
N GLU A 320 2.50 -17.46 2.24
CA GLU A 320 3.52 -17.87 3.20
C GLU A 320 4.71 -18.56 2.50
N GLN A 321 4.44 -19.51 1.61
CA GLN A 321 5.48 -20.24 0.88
C GLN A 321 6.32 -19.35 -0.03
N ILE A 322 5.67 -18.40 -0.75
CA ILE A 322 6.35 -17.45 -1.63
C ILE A 322 7.39 -16.64 -0.83
N TYR A 323 6.98 -16.04 0.28
CA TYR A 323 7.88 -15.21 1.08
C TYR A 323 8.91 -16.03 1.88
N LYS A 324 8.57 -17.23 2.36
CA LYS A 324 9.55 -18.15 2.96
C LYS A 324 10.64 -18.55 1.94
N GLY A 325 10.25 -18.98 0.76
CA GLY A 325 11.19 -19.32 -0.31
C GLY A 325 12.08 -18.12 -0.71
N TYR A 326 11.53 -16.90 -0.72
CA TYR A 326 12.32 -15.69 -0.93
C TYR A 326 13.37 -15.47 0.16
N VAL A 327 12.99 -15.57 1.44
CA VAL A 327 13.94 -15.41 2.56
C VAL A 327 14.97 -16.53 2.60
N GLU A 328 14.59 -17.77 2.36
CA GLU A 328 15.50 -18.92 2.34
C GLU A 328 16.55 -18.80 1.23
N LYS A 329 16.12 -18.43 0.02
CA LYS A 329 17.00 -18.40 -1.15
C LYS A 329 17.84 -17.11 -1.23
N PHE A 330 17.30 -15.97 -0.84
CA PHE A 330 17.88 -14.66 -1.07
C PHE A 330 18.20 -13.86 0.20
N GLY A 331 17.73 -14.29 1.38
CA GLY A 331 17.80 -13.51 2.63
C GLY A 331 19.21 -13.17 3.13
N SER A 332 20.25 -13.84 2.62
CA SER A 332 21.64 -13.52 2.93
C SER A 332 22.28 -12.49 1.97
N ILE A 333 21.55 -12.06 0.95
CA ILE A 333 22.05 -11.12 -0.07
C ILE A 333 21.77 -9.70 0.42
N GLU A 334 22.76 -8.80 0.26
CA GLU A 334 22.60 -7.39 0.58
C GLU A 334 21.47 -6.77 -0.25
N GLY A 335 20.63 -5.94 0.39
CA GLY A 335 19.46 -5.30 -0.22
C GLY A 335 18.16 -6.09 -0.12
N VAL A 336 18.19 -7.36 0.33
CA VAL A 336 16.98 -8.15 0.57
C VAL A 336 16.28 -7.66 1.84
N GLN A 337 14.99 -7.36 1.71
CA GLN A 337 14.20 -6.80 2.81
C GLN A 337 13.56 -7.92 3.65
N VAL A 338 14.40 -8.66 4.41
CA VAL A 338 13.95 -9.80 5.23
C VAL A 338 12.81 -9.43 6.16
N ALA A 339 12.89 -8.30 6.86
CA ALA A 339 11.85 -7.87 7.79
C ALA A 339 10.47 -7.67 7.13
N LYS A 340 10.42 -7.11 5.91
CA LYS A 340 9.16 -7.00 5.15
C LYS A 340 8.61 -8.36 4.74
N ALA A 341 9.50 -9.28 4.35
CA ALA A 341 9.09 -10.65 4.03
C ALA A 341 8.56 -11.36 5.29
N THR A 342 9.23 -11.21 6.43
CA THR A 342 8.77 -11.73 7.73
C THR A 342 7.40 -11.17 8.11
N GLU A 343 7.13 -9.88 7.87
CA GLU A 343 5.80 -9.30 8.07
C GLU A 343 4.72 -9.96 7.20
N LYS A 344 5.03 -10.23 5.92
CA LYS A 344 4.09 -10.89 5.01
C LYS A 344 3.87 -12.37 5.38
N ILE A 345 4.91 -13.09 5.80
CA ILE A 345 4.77 -14.45 6.33
C ILE A 345 3.89 -14.43 7.60
N GLY A 346 4.16 -13.49 8.51
CA GLY A 346 3.36 -13.33 9.73
C GLY A 346 1.90 -13.02 9.44
N PHE A 347 1.61 -12.14 8.48
CA PHE A 347 0.26 -11.86 8.00
C PHE A 347 -0.43 -13.11 7.44
N ALA A 348 0.27 -13.88 6.61
CA ALA A 348 -0.25 -15.12 6.05
C ALA A 348 -0.57 -16.15 7.15
N LEU A 349 0.33 -16.34 8.14
CA LEU A 349 0.11 -17.21 9.30
C LEU A 349 -1.09 -16.74 10.15
N GLU A 350 -1.23 -15.44 10.34
CA GLU A 350 -2.39 -14.86 11.05
C GLU A 350 -3.70 -15.23 10.36
N LYS A 351 -3.77 -15.05 9.05
CA LYS A 351 -4.97 -15.34 8.24
C LYS A 351 -5.31 -16.84 8.20
N GLN A 352 -4.30 -17.70 8.32
CA GLN A 352 -4.47 -19.15 8.49
C GLN A 352 -4.93 -19.54 9.90
N GLY A 353 -5.04 -18.60 10.83
CA GLY A 353 -5.39 -18.87 12.23
C GLY A 353 -4.25 -19.49 13.04
N MET A 354 -3.00 -19.15 12.71
CA MET A 354 -1.78 -19.64 13.38
C MET A 354 -1.03 -18.55 14.16
N PRO A 355 -1.70 -17.82 15.08
CA PRO A 355 -1.10 -16.67 15.77
C PRO A 355 0.15 -17.05 16.59
N SER A 356 0.20 -18.26 17.14
CA SER A 356 1.36 -18.74 17.88
C SER A 356 2.59 -18.86 16.98
N GLN A 357 2.43 -19.35 15.76
CA GLN A 357 3.52 -19.46 14.79
C GLN A 357 3.97 -18.09 14.31
N MET A 358 3.02 -17.16 14.07
CA MET A 358 3.33 -15.77 13.74
C MET A 358 4.17 -15.10 14.84
N LEU A 359 3.77 -15.21 16.10
CA LEU A 359 4.51 -14.62 17.21
C LEU A 359 5.90 -15.26 17.39
N ASN A 360 6.03 -16.57 17.21
CA ASN A 360 7.33 -17.24 17.22
C ASN A 360 8.23 -16.77 16.07
N LEU A 361 7.68 -16.63 14.87
CA LEU A 361 8.42 -16.10 13.71
C LEU A 361 8.96 -14.70 14.00
N TYR A 362 8.13 -13.80 14.51
CA TYR A 362 8.55 -12.43 14.86
C TYR A 362 9.60 -12.45 15.98
N PHE A 363 9.44 -13.30 16.98
CA PHE A 363 10.41 -13.44 18.08
C PHE A 363 11.80 -13.88 17.56
N GLU A 364 11.87 -14.90 16.71
CA GLU A 364 13.13 -15.38 16.13
C GLU A 364 13.76 -14.35 15.17
N ASP A 365 12.95 -13.60 14.41
CA ASP A 365 13.44 -12.52 13.54
C ASP A 365 14.08 -11.40 14.38
N ILE A 366 13.39 -10.97 15.45
CA ILE A 366 13.92 -9.96 16.40
C ILE A 366 15.21 -10.46 17.02
N ARG A 367 15.28 -11.73 17.44
CA ARG A 367 16.45 -12.34 18.04
C ARG A 367 17.65 -12.36 17.09
N LYS A 368 17.40 -12.70 15.82
CA LYS A 368 18.45 -12.86 14.80
C LYS A 368 18.97 -11.52 14.27
N TYR A 369 18.07 -10.58 13.98
CA TYR A 369 18.41 -9.34 13.30
C TYR A 369 18.34 -8.09 14.21
N GLY A 370 17.93 -8.25 15.46
CA GLY A 370 17.67 -7.16 16.38
C GLY A 370 18.91 -6.38 16.85
N ASN A 371 20.11 -6.90 16.62
CA ASN A 371 21.35 -6.20 17.02
C ASN A 371 21.90 -5.24 15.95
N ASP A 372 21.29 -5.19 14.76
CA ASP A 372 21.66 -4.23 13.73
C ASP A 372 20.83 -2.95 13.86
N PRO A 373 21.44 -1.79 14.17
CA PRO A 373 20.71 -0.51 14.30
C PRO A 373 20.09 -0.04 12.98
N SER A 374 20.67 -0.39 11.83
CA SER A 374 20.19 -0.03 10.51
C SER A 374 18.94 -0.84 10.08
N SER A 375 18.66 -1.94 10.76
CA SER A 375 17.51 -2.81 10.49
C SER A 375 16.19 -2.18 11.01
N VAL A 376 15.70 -1.15 10.32
CA VAL A 376 14.47 -0.42 10.68
C VAL A 376 13.24 -1.33 10.67
N GLY A 377 13.21 -2.33 9.79
CA GLY A 377 12.12 -3.30 9.73
C GLY A 377 11.90 -4.08 11.03
N VAL A 378 12.97 -4.33 11.81
CA VAL A 378 12.84 -4.98 13.13
C VAL A 378 12.05 -4.13 14.13
N ASP A 379 12.18 -2.80 14.07
CA ASP A 379 11.37 -1.90 14.91
C ASP A 379 9.87 -1.99 14.55
N GLY A 380 9.56 -2.16 13.26
CA GLY A 380 8.21 -2.45 12.77
C GLY A 380 7.66 -3.77 13.28
N ILE A 381 8.47 -4.85 13.22
CA ILE A 381 8.10 -6.18 13.72
C ILE A 381 7.86 -6.15 15.24
N LEU A 382 8.70 -5.43 16.01
CA LEU A 382 8.50 -5.27 17.46
C LEU A 382 7.16 -4.61 17.80
N LYS A 383 6.80 -3.56 17.06
CA LYS A 383 5.50 -2.91 17.22
C LYS A 383 4.35 -3.89 16.91
N LYS A 384 4.42 -4.54 15.74
CA LYS A 384 3.42 -5.54 15.33
C LYS A 384 3.30 -6.69 16.32
N TYR A 385 4.42 -7.16 16.89
CA TYR A 385 4.41 -8.19 17.91
C TYR A 385 3.55 -7.79 19.11
N CYS A 386 3.76 -6.58 19.64
CA CYS A 386 3.00 -6.07 20.77
C CYS A 386 1.52 -5.89 20.44
N ASP A 387 1.23 -5.26 19.29
CA ASP A 387 -0.12 -4.95 18.85
C ASP A 387 -0.91 -6.25 18.61
N LYS A 388 -0.31 -7.21 17.91
CA LYS A 388 -0.95 -8.50 17.60
C LYS A 388 -1.15 -9.36 18.84
N TYR A 389 -0.19 -9.42 19.76
CA TYR A 389 -0.38 -10.16 21.00
C TYR A 389 -1.59 -9.62 21.77
N LYS A 390 -1.67 -8.29 21.91
CA LYS A 390 -2.79 -7.65 22.59
C LYS A 390 -4.12 -7.85 21.87
N GLU A 391 -4.11 -7.71 20.53
CA GLU A 391 -5.29 -7.94 19.70
C GLU A 391 -5.86 -9.34 19.90
N TYR A 392 -5.01 -10.38 19.91
CA TYR A 392 -5.44 -11.74 20.14
C TYR A 392 -5.92 -11.99 21.57
N GLU A 393 -5.25 -11.42 22.57
CA GLU A 393 -5.70 -11.50 23.97
C GLU A 393 -7.12 -10.91 24.13
N ASP A 394 -7.38 -9.75 23.51
CA ASP A 394 -8.69 -9.11 23.51
C ASP A 394 -9.71 -9.90 22.66
N LEU A 395 -9.29 -10.37 21.47
CA LEU A 395 -10.12 -11.11 20.52
C LEU A 395 -10.68 -12.39 21.13
N PHE A 396 -9.85 -13.19 21.79
CA PHE A 396 -10.30 -14.44 22.42
C PHE A 396 -11.37 -14.17 23.46
N GLY A 397 -11.17 -13.18 24.34
CA GLY A 397 -12.14 -12.84 25.36
C GLY A 397 -13.47 -12.37 24.75
N LEU A 398 -13.43 -11.44 23.79
CA LEU A 398 -14.63 -10.85 23.19
C LEU A 398 -15.37 -11.81 22.25
N THR A 399 -14.62 -12.51 21.38
CA THR A 399 -15.23 -13.40 20.38
C THR A 399 -15.87 -14.63 21.04
N LEU A 400 -15.18 -15.25 21.99
CA LEU A 400 -15.74 -16.38 22.73
C LEU A 400 -16.95 -15.99 23.57
N ASP A 401 -16.90 -14.86 24.29
CA ASP A 401 -18.05 -14.33 25.04
C ASP A 401 -19.28 -14.14 24.13
N LEU A 402 -19.07 -13.59 22.93
CA LEU A 402 -20.14 -13.40 21.96
C LEU A 402 -20.71 -14.73 21.45
N LEU A 403 -19.84 -15.65 21.02
CA LEU A 403 -20.27 -16.96 20.50
C LEU A 403 -21.01 -17.79 21.56
N GLU A 404 -20.57 -17.72 22.82
CA GLU A 404 -21.27 -18.36 23.94
C GLU A 404 -22.64 -17.74 24.19
N LYS A 405 -22.77 -16.42 24.10
CA LYS A 405 -24.06 -15.71 24.19
C LYS A 405 -25.00 -16.07 23.04
N LEU A 406 -24.49 -16.24 21.83
CA LEU A 406 -25.29 -16.65 20.69
C LEU A 406 -25.87 -18.07 20.82
N GLN A 407 -25.31 -18.90 21.68
CA GLN A 407 -25.90 -20.20 22.03
C GLN A 407 -27.11 -20.07 23.00
N ASN A 408 -27.23 -18.94 23.70
CA ASN A 408 -28.31 -18.68 24.63
C ASN A 408 -29.11 -17.43 24.26
N LEU A 409 -30.01 -17.57 23.30
CA LEU A 409 -30.78 -16.44 22.72
C LEU A 409 -31.65 -15.70 23.73
N SER A 410 -32.03 -16.36 24.84
CA SER A 410 -32.86 -15.78 25.91
C SER A 410 -32.02 -14.99 26.92
N GLU A 411 -30.67 -14.97 26.79
CA GLU A 411 -29.82 -14.24 27.72
C GLU A 411 -30.10 -12.75 27.68
N PRO A 412 -30.34 -12.09 28.84
CA PRO A 412 -30.51 -10.65 28.88
C PRO A 412 -29.17 -9.95 28.70
N VAL A 413 -29.14 -8.91 27.88
CA VAL A 413 -27.99 -8.03 27.68
C VAL A 413 -28.37 -6.58 27.93
N SER A 414 -27.48 -5.85 28.58
CA SER A 414 -27.55 -4.39 28.72
C SER A 414 -26.16 -3.80 28.54
N PHE A 415 -26.08 -2.75 27.73
CA PHE A 415 -24.84 -2.04 27.51
C PHE A 415 -25.11 -0.58 27.13
N VAL A 416 -24.13 0.30 27.43
CA VAL A 416 -24.16 1.72 27.07
C VAL A 416 -23.39 1.91 25.79
N PHE A 417 -24.01 2.55 24.83
CA PHE A 417 -23.42 2.86 23.54
C PHE A 417 -23.38 4.38 23.34
N ARG A 418 -22.23 4.94 23.03
CA ARG A 418 -22.08 6.35 22.67
C ARG A 418 -22.23 6.50 21.16
N ASN A 419 -23.33 7.12 20.72
CA ASN A 419 -23.60 7.31 19.31
C ASN A 419 -22.66 8.37 18.67
N ARG A 420 -22.73 8.54 17.34
CA ARG A 420 -21.90 9.52 16.58
C ARG A 420 -22.06 10.98 17.04
N LYS A 421 -23.14 11.29 17.76
CA LYS A 421 -23.40 12.63 18.33
C LYS A 421 -22.84 12.76 19.76
N GLY A 422 -22.16 11.71 20.25
CA GLY A 422 -21.62 11.67 21.60
C GLY A 422 -22.66 11.45 22.69
N ILE A 423 -23.90 11.11 22.34
CA ILE A 423 -24.99 10.85 23.29
C ILE A 423 -24.91 9.39 23.73
N GLU A 424 -24.96 9.14 25.02
CA GLU A 424 -25.01 7.81 25.58
C GLU A 424 -26.44 7.28 25.50
N GLU A 425 -26.63 6.12 24.88
CA GLU A 425 -27.88 5.39 24.80
C GLU A 425 -27.71 4.05 25.50
N GLU A 426 -28.57 3.73 26.43
CA GLU A 426 -28.64 2.38 27.03
C GLU A 426 -29.48 1.49 26.13
N ILE A 427 -28.91 0.35 25.76
CA ILE A 427 -29.54 -0.68 24.94
C ILE A 427 -29.69 -1.93 25.82
N SER A 428 -30.92 -2.36 26.02
CA SER A 428 -31.25 -3.57 26.78
C SER A 428 -32.22 -4.47 26.00
N GLY A 429 -32.22 -5.74 26.33
CA GLY A 429 -33.09 -6.75 25.72
C GLY A 429 -32.49 -8.15 25.83
N THR A 430 -33.06 -9.12 25.14
CA THR A 430 -32.43 -10.44 24.95
C THR A 430 -31.48 -10.45 23.78
N ILE A 431 -30.57 -11.43 23.73
CA ILE A 431 -29.65 -11.62 22.56
C ILE A 431 -30.48 -11.72 21.28
N GLU A 432 -31.58 -12.47 21.28
CA GLU A 432 -32.47 -12.60 20.11
C GLU A 432 -33.00 -11.25 19.61
N GLU A 433 -33.50 -10.40 20.53
CA GLU A 433 -33.99 -9.06 20.17
C GLU A 433 -32.91 -8.14 19.64
N VAL A 434 -31.70 -8.19 20.21
CA VAL A 434 -30.57 -7.37 19.80
C VAL A 434 -30.09 -7.78 18.41
N VAL A 435 -29.98 -9.09 18.15
CA VAL A 435 -29.48 -9.58 16.84
C VAL A 435 -30.50 -9.35 15.72
N LYS A 436 -31.79 -9.42 16.00
CA LYS A 436 -32.86 -9.12 15.03
C LYS A 436 -32.91 -7.63 14.63
N ASP A 437 -32.50 -6.72 15.51
CA ASP A 437 -32.48 -5.28 15.26
C ASP A 437 -31.07 -4.85 14.81
N ARG A 438 -30.94 -4.41 13.53
CA ARG A 438 -29.66 -3.98 12.97
C ARG A 438 -28.98 -2.86 13.78
N LYS A 439 -29.77 -1.89 14.29
CA LYS A 439 -29.22 -0.76 15.05
C LYS A 439 -28.68 -1.23 16.39
N LYS A 440 -29.43 -2.07 17.09
CA LYS A 440 -29.00 -2.66 18.37
C LYS A 440 -27.79 -3.56 18.20
N LEU A 441 -27.75 -4.39 17.14
CA LEU A 441 -26.62 -5.26 16.84
C LEU A 441 -25.35 -4.44 16.59
N LEU A 442 -25.42 -3.44 15.71
CA LEU A 442 -24.27 -2.58 15.43
C LEU A 442 -23.79 -1.81 16.65
N ALA A 443 -24.73 -1.36 17.51
CA ALA A 443 -24.40 -0.69 18.75
C ALA A 443 -23.71 -1.64 19.75
N MET A 444 -24.19 -2.87 19.88
CA MET A 444 -23.58 -3.91 20.72
C MET A 444 -22.16 -4.23 20.26
N LEU A 445 -21.96 -4.45 18.95
CA LEU A 445 -20.64 -4.75 18.36
C LEU A 445 -19.67 -3.59 18.54
N GLY A 446 -20.12 -2.35 18.34
CA GLY A 446 -19.29 -1.16 18.52
C GLY A 446 -18.98 -0.84 19.98
N ALA A 447 -19.88 -1.14 20.91
CA ALA A 447 -19.70 -0.84 22.33
C ALA A 447 -18.93 -1.93 23.09
N LYS A 448 -19.19 -3.20 22.80
CA LYS A 448 -18.68 -4.32 23.59
C LYS A 448 -17.74 -5.26 22.85
N TYR A 449 -17.92 -5.41 21.54
CA TYR A 449 -17.19 -6.38 20.72
C TYR A 449 -16.32 -5.72 19.64
N GLN A 450 -15.80 -4.55 19.91
CA GLN A 450 -14.82 -3.90 19.04
C GLN A 450 -13.58 -4.80 18.91
N GLY A 451 -13.14 -5.06 17.67
CA GLY A 451 -12.01 -5.97 17.40
C GLY A 451 -12.40 -7.44 17.20
N MET A 452 -13.71 -7.76 17.18
CA MET A 452 -14.19 -9.10 16.86
C MET A 452 -13.75 -9.55 15.45
N ASP A 453 -13.61 -10.88 15.27
CA ASP A 453 -13.29 -11.46 13.95
C ASP A 453 -14.24 -10.92 12.86
N PRO A 454 -13.71 -10.32 11.78
CA PRO A 454 -14.52 -9.74 10.71
C PRO A 454 -15.48 -10.74 10.03
N LYS A 455 -15.13 -12.03 9.97
CA LYS A 455 -15.99 -13.07 9.38
C LYS A 455 -17.25 -13.24 10.21
N ILE A 456 -17.11 -13.40 11.53
CA ILE A 456 -18.26 -13.54 12.43
C ILE A 456 -19.14 -12.29 12.37
N TYR A 457 -18.52 -11.10 12.37
CA TYR A 457 -19.24 -9.84 12.21
C TYR A 457 -20.01 -9.79 10.88
N SER A 458 -19.38 -10.16 9.77
CA SER A 458 -19.99 -10.17 8.44
C SER A 458 -21.20 -11.12 8.40
N GLU A 459 -21.05 -12.33 8.90
CA GLU A 459 -22.13 -13.32 8.94
C GLU A 459 -23.30 -12.85 9.83
N MET A 460 -23.03 -12.27 10.98
CA MET A 460 -24.07 -11.71 11.82
C MET A 460 -24.84 -10.57 11.16
N VAL A 461 -24.15 -9.67 10.46
CA VAL A 461 -24.79 -8.56 9.75
C VAL A 461 -25.61 -9.06 8.57
N LYS A 462 -25.10 -10.04 7.81
CA LYS A 462 -25.74 -10.59 6.63
C LYS A 462 -26.99 -11.42 6.98
N TYR A 463 -26.90 -12.25 7.99
CA TYR A 463 -27.92 -13.25 8.31
C TYR A 463 -28.73 -12.95 9.59
N ARG A 464 -28.52 -11.83 10.21
CA ARG A 464 -29.04 -11.39 11.50
C ARG A 464 -30.40 -11.95 11.91
N GLY A 465 -31.44 -11.99 11.32
CA GLY A 465 -32.74 -12.53 11.74
C GLY A 465 -32.96 -14.00 11.39
N ALA A 466 -32.20 -14.48 10.38
CA ALA A 466 -32.34 -15.87 9.92
C ALA A 466 -31.28 -16.80 10.54
N ILE A 467 -30.28 -16.24 11.18
CA ILE A 467 -29.10 -16.95 11.73
C ILE A 467 -29.50 -18.06 12.73
N PHE A 468 -30.56 -17.82 13.51
CA PHE A 468 -31.03 -18.74 14.56
C PHE A 468 -32.21 -19.61 14.11
N VAL A 469 -32.69 -19.44 12.89
CA VAL A 469 -33.76 -20.21 12.31
C VAL A 469 -33.23 -21.32 11.40
N ASN A 470 -31.97 -21.17 10.95
CA ASN A 470 -31.32 -22.12 10.09
C ASN A 470 -30.28 -22.95 10.86
N GLU A 471 -30.48 -24.28 10.90
CA GLU A 471 -29.60 -25.22 11.62
C GLU A 471 -28.16 -25.17 11.15
N ASN A 472 -27.91 -24.90 9.86
CA ASN A 472 -26.55 -24.75 9.33
C ASN A 472 -25.80 -23.58 9.94
N TYR A 473 -26.46 -22.46 10.24
CA TYR A 473 -25.80 -21.36 10.93
C TYR A 473 -25.44 -21.67 12.37
N ALA A 474 -26.31 -22.44 13.08
CA ALA A 474 -25.98 -22.89 14.42
C ALA A 474 -24.77 -23.83 14.43
N ALA A 475 -24.64 -24.71 13.43
CA ALA A 475 -23.49 -25.59 13.28
C ALA A 475 -22.20 -24.77 12.98
N LYS A 476 -22.25 -23.78 12.09
CA LYS A 476 -21.12 -22.88 11.79
C LYS A 476 -20.65 -22.12 13.04
N PHE A 477 -21.54 -21.55 13.82
CA PHE A 477 -21.15 -20.89 15.06
C PHE A 477 -20.53 -21.84 16.08
N ASN A 478 -20.99 -23.08 16.16
CA ASN A 478 -20.35 -24.11 16.98
C ASN A 478 -18.94 -24.45 16.45
N GLY A 479 -18.77 -24.51 15.14
CA GLY A 479 -17.46 -24.67 14.49
C GLY A 479 -16.50 -23.54 14.84
N TYR A 480 -16.93 -22.28 14.73
CA TYR A 480 -16.17 -21.12 15.17
C TYR A 480 -15.82 -21.17 16.65
N LEU A 481 -16.75 -21.52 17.52
CA LEU A 481 -16.51 -21.65 18.96
C LEU A 481 -15.44 -22.69 19.26
N LYS A 482 -15.52 -23.89 18.66
CA LYS A 482 -14.48 -24.93 18.78
C LYS A 482 -13.11 -24.41 18.32
N LYS A 483 -13.07 -23.73 17.16
CA LYS A 483 -11.85 -23.16 16.58
C LYS A 483 -11.21 -22.13 17.52
N TYR A 484 -11.96 -21.16 17.99
CA TYR A 484 -11.44 -20.11 18.86
C TYR A 484 -11.04 -20.62 20.26
N ARG A 485 -11.75 -21.59 20.84
CA ARG A 485 -11.34 -22.24 22.08
C ARG A 485 -10.01 -22.97 21.89
N LYS A 486 -9.83 -23.73 20.80
CA LYS A 486 -8.56 -24.39 20.50
C LYS A 486 -7.42 -23.39 20.31
N LEU A 487 -7.69 -22.26 19.66
CA LEU A 487 -6.69 -21.19 19.51
C LEU A 487 -6.32 -20.57 20.85
N GLN A 488 -7.29 -20.31 21.73
CA GLN A 488 -7.06 -19.76 23.06
C GLN A 488 -6.24 -20.73 23.93
N ASP A 489 -6.58 -22.03 23.92
CA ASP A 489 -5.89 -23.05 24.69
C ASP A 489 -4.40 -23.20 24.26
N ASN A 490 -4.12 -22.96 22.99
CA ASN A 490 -2.78 -23.05 22.42
C ASN A 490 -2.06 -21.69 22.35
N PHE A 491 -2.65 -20.61 22.85
CA PHE A 491 -2.04 -19.29 22.78
C PHE A 491 -0.87 -19.16 23.77
N PRO A 492 0.33 -18.81 23.30
CA PRO A 492 1.55 -18.96 24.08
C PRO A 492 1.73 -17.83 25.10
N ALA A 493 1.37 -18.08 26.34
CA ALA A 493 1.56 -17.13 27.45
C ALA A 493 3.02 -16.74 27.73
N ASP A 494 3.97 -17.58 27.36
CA ASP A 494 5.42 -17.34 27.44
C ASP A 494 5.91 -16.36 26.38
N LEU A 495 5.18 -16.20 25.27
CA LEU A 495 5.41 -15.20 24.23
C LEU A 495 4.69 -13.87 24.52
N SER A 496 4.13 -13.65 25.72
CA SER A 496 3.65 -12.31 26.06
C SER A 496 4.81 -11.29 25.96
N PRO A 497 4.58 -10.07 25.42
CA PRO A 497 5.66 -9.10 25.20
C PRO A 497 6.54 -8.89 26.44
N LYS A 498 5.95 -8.85 27.63
CA LYS A 498 6.72 -8.70 28.88
C LYS A 498 7.68 -9.87 29.13
N ARG A 499 7.26 -11.11 28.88
CA ARG A 499 8.12 -12.32 29.14
C ARG A 499 9.13 -12.50 28.01
N ALA A 500 8.69 -12.42 26.77
CA ALA A 500 9.53 -12.58 25.60
C ALA A 500 10.67 -11.56 25.58
N PHE A 501 10.37 -10.28 25.81
CA PHE A 501 11.37 -9.22 25.75
C PHE A 501 12.30 -9.18 26.97
N VAL A 502 11.84 -9.62 28.16
CA VAL A 502 12.75 -9.82 29.30
C VAL A 502 13.76 -10.93 29.00
N ARG A 503 13.32 -12.02 28.35
CA ARG A 503 14.25 -13.10 27.93
C ARG A 503 15.28 -12.60 26.92
N LEU A 504 14.84 -11.88 25.87
CA LEU A 504 15.74 -11.30 24.87
C LEU A 504 16.66 -10.23 25.47
N LEU A 505 16.19 -9.46 26.45
CA LEU A 505 17.03 -8.48 27.17
C LEU A 505 18.18 -9.19 27.88
N GLY A 506 17.90 -10.28 28.61
CA GLY A 506 18.94 -11.07 29.28
C GLY A 506 19.96 -11.65 28.29
N GLU A 507 19.48 -12.23 27.18
CA GLU A 507 20.36 -12.75 26.11
C GLU A 507 21.22 -11.63 25.49
N ALA A 508 20.67 -10.43 25.28
CA ALA A 508 21.40 -9.29 24.72
C ALA A 508 22.46 -8.74 25.69
N GLU A 509 22.14 -8.64 26.97
CA GLU A 509 23.09 -8.20 28.01
C GLU A 509 24.26 -9.20 28.17
N GLU A 510 23.98 -10.50 28.19
CA GLU A 510 25.01 -11.55 28.30
C GLU A 510 25.93 -11.58 27.08
N SER A 511 25.40 -11.34 25.88
CA SER A 511 26.14 -11.34 24.61
C SER A 511 26.74 -9.99 24.20
N GLY A 512 26.46 -8.91 24.94
CA GLY A 512 26.93 -7.57 24.62
C GLY A 512 26.28 -6.94 23.39
N GLN A 513 25.09 -7.39 23.02
CA GLN A 513 24.33 -6.91 21.86
C GLN A 513 23.58 -5.61 22.19
N LYS A 514 24.28 -4.49 22.16
CA LYS A 514 23.79 -3.22 22.68
C LYS A 514 22.53 -2.70 21.98
N THR A 515 22.43 -2.86 20.67
CA THR A 515 21.24 -2.44 19.92
C THR A 515 20.01 -3.23 20.31
N LEU A 516 20.15 -4.56 20.40
CA LEU A 516 19.06 -5.45 20.85
C LEU A 516 18.64 -5.13 22.28
N GLU A 517 19.63 -4.90 23.18
CA GLU A 517 19.37 -4.45 24.55
C GLU A 517 18.49 -3.19 24.58
N LEU A 518 18.87 -2.14 23.84
CA LEU A 518 18.12 -0.89 23.79
C LEU A 518 16.73 -1.06 23.21
N ARG A 519 16.57 -1.87 22.16
CA ARG A 519 15.26 -2.24 21.60
C ARG A 519 14.37 -2.91 22.63
N MET A 520 14.91 -3.86 23.37
CA MET A 520 14.13 -4.54 24.41
C MET A 520 13.74 -3.61 25.54
N ARG A 521 14.65 -2.74 26.00
CA ARG A 521 14.33 -1.72 27.01
C ARG A 521 13.24 -0.78 26.57
N ALA A 522 13.30 -0.27 25.33
CA ALA A 522 12.29 0.61 24.76
C ALA A 522 10.90 -0.04 24.71
N ASN A 523 10.83 -1.28 24.23
CA ASN A 523 9.55 -1.98 24.12
C ASN A 523 9.02 -2.47 25.48
N LEU A 524 9.89 -2.86 26.40
CA LEU A 524 9.52 -3.17 27.79
C LEU A 524 8.95 -1.95 28.53
N ASP A 525 9.50 -0.78 28.31
CA ASP A 525 8.94 0.48 28.85
C ASP A 525 7.54 0.75 28.30
N ARG A 526 7.35 0.62 26.98
CA ARG A 526 6.03 0.79 26.32
C ARG A 526 4.96 -0.16 26.86
N VAL A 527 5.32 -1.40 27.21
CA VAL A 527 4.39 -2.36 27.82
C VAL A 527 4.33 -2.26 29.36
N GLY A 528 4.87 -1.20 29.94
CA GLY A 528 4.79 -0.92 31.37
C GLY A 528 5.59 -1.89 32.24
N SER A 529 6.74 -2.37 31.78
CA SER A 529 7.67 -3.20 32.55
C SER A 529 8.75 -2.35 33.22
N ARG A 530 9.05 -2.63 34.49
CA ARG A 530 10.15 -1.97 35.22
C ARG A 530 11.49 -2.11 34.52
N ALA A 531 11.79 -3.26 33.93
CA ALA A 531 13.04 -3.52 33.21
C ALA A 531 13.31 -2.52 32.06
N GLY A 532 12.27 -1.95 31.45
CA GLY A 532 12.37 -0.85 30.48
C GLY A 532 12.21 0.53 31.13
N GLY A 533 11.21 0.66 32.03
CA GLY A 533 10.85 1.95 32.65
C GLY A 533 11.93 2.59 33.50
N ASP A 534 12.73 1.76 34.18
CA ASP A 534 13.82 2.24 35.06
C ASP A 534 15.10 2.63 34.29
N TYR A 535 15.18 2.35 32.98
CA TYR A 535 16.31 2.74 32.14
C TYR A 535 16.20 4.23 31.74
N ASN A 536 17.28 4.97 31.96
CA ASN A 536 17.41 6.36 31.57
C ASN A 536 18.38 6.50 30.39
N PRO A 537 17.87 6.68 29.13
CA PRO A 537 18.72 6.77 27.95
C PRO A 537 19.61 8.01 27.99
N GLN A 538 20.84 7.87 27.47
CA GLN A 538 21.85 8.93 27.40
C GLN A 538 22.26 9.15 25.93
N ALA A 539 22.81 10.34 25.63
CA ALA A 539 23.35 10.63 24.30
C ALA A 539 24.45 9.63 23.84
N SER A 540 25.16 9.02 24.80
CA SER A 540 26.15 7.97 24.53
C SER A 540 25.54 6.68 23.95
N ASP A 541 24.23 6.48 24.06
CA ASP A 541 23.52 5.32 23.51
C ASP A 541 23.13 5.52 22.03
N PHE A 542 23.11 6.77 21.53
CA PHE A 542 22.70 7.08 20.16
C PHE A 542 23.41 6.27 19.07
N PRO A 543 24.73 5.97 19.15
CA PRO A 543 25.40 5.19 18.12
C PRO A 543 24.83 3.77 17.94
N ALA A 544 24.28 3.19 19.00
CA ALA A 544 23.68 1.85 18.98
C ALA A 544 22.15 1.87 18.86
N ALA A 545 21.54 3.05 18.77
CA ALA A 545 20.09 3.18 18.73
C ALA A 545 19.55 3.07 17.30
N SER A 546 18.53 2.21 17.11
CA SER A 546 17.74 2.17 15.88
C SER A 546 16.74 3.32 15.81
N ALA A 547 16.06 3.45 14.66
CA ALA A 547 15.05 4.50 14.46
C ALA A 547 13.97 4.49 15.56
N GLY A 548 13.39 3.33 15.85
CA GLY A 548 12.35 3.20 16.90
C GLY A 548 12.87 3.42 18.32
N VAL A 549 14.16 3.12 18.56
CA VAL A 549 14.82 3.38 19.84
C VAL A 549 15.10 4.89 20.01
N LEU A 550 15.56 5.57 18.95
CA LEU A 550 15.76 7.03 18.96
C LEU A 550 14.47 7.79 19.26
N VAL A 551 13.34 7.37 18.67
CA VAL A 551 12.00 7.94 18.98
C VAL A 551 11.70 7.79 20.47
N TRP A 552 11.84 6.58 21.04
CA TRP A 552 11.62 6.34 22.46
C TRP A 552 12.54 7.17 23.35
N MET A 553 13.83 7.29 23.00
CA MET A 553 14.80 8.12 23.75
C MET A 553 14.35 9.58 23.75
N ALA A 554 13.98 10.14 22.61
CA ALA A 554 13.51 11.52 22.50
C ALA A 554 12.24 11.77 23.32
N GLU A 555 11.29 10.84 23.33
CA GLU A 555 10.09 10.91 24.18
C GLU A 555 10.45 10.99 25.67
N LYS A 556 11.38 10.15 26.14
CA LYS A 556 11.86 10.20 27.54
C LYS A 556 12.61 11.49 27.85
N MET A 557 13.49 11.94 26.97
CA MET A 557 14.24 13.19 27.12
C MET A 557 13.30 14.41 27.15
N LEU A 558 12.26 14.43 26.31
CA LEU A 558 11.21 15.44 26.35
C LEU A 558 10.42 15.44 27.67
N ALA A 559 10.13 14.25 28.21
CA ALA A 559 9.45 14.13 29.50
C ALA A 559 10.31 14.68 30.63
N GLN A 560 11.64 14.53 30.54
CA GLN A 560 12.63 15.06 31.50
C GLN A 560 13.03 16.52 31.23
N ASN A 561 12.45 17.14 30.20
CA ASN A 561 12.80 18.50 29.76
C ASN A 561 14.24 18.65 29.22
N ALA A 562 14.88 17.58 28.80
CA ALA A 562 16.18 17.58 28.13
C ALA A 562 15.94 17.83 26.60
N LEU A 563 15.61 19.09 26.27
CA LEU A 563 15.12 19.47 24.95
C LEU A 563 16.18 19.33 23.86
N GLU A 564 17.42 19.74 24.15
CA GLU A 564 18.54 19.66 23.21
C GLU A 564 18.89 18.21 22.86
N ASP A 565 18.94 17.32 23.86
CA ASP A 565 19.20 15.90 23.63
C ASP A 565 18.07 15.23 22.82
N ALA A 566 16.81 15.61 23.09
CA ALA A 566 15.67 15.11 22.33
C ALA A 566 15.74 15.53 20.85
N VAL A 567 16.11 16.78 20.58
CA VAL A 567 16.33 17.28 19.20
C VAL A 567 17.48 16.54 18.56
N ALA A 568 18.63 16.38 19.24
CA ALA A 568 19.79 15.69 18.71
C ALA A 568 19.50 14.21 18.35
N ALA A 569 18.70 13.52 19.18
CA ALA A 569 18.25 12.15 18.86
C ALA A 569 17.42 12.11 17.57
N MET A 570 16.53 13.07 17.38
CA MET A 570 15.65 13.11 16.19
C MET A 570 16.37 13.58 14.93
N GLU A 571 17.29 14.56 15.04
CA GLU A 571 18.15 14.96 13.93
C GLU A 571 19.03 13.79 13.44
N ARG A 572 19.54 13.00 14.39
CA ARG A 572 20.26 11.76 14.05
C ARG A 572 19.35 10.78 13.31
N LEU A 573 18.09 10.60 13.74
CA LEU A 573 17.14 9.75 13.03
C LEU A 573 16.95 10.23 11.59
N VAL A 574 16.69 11.51 11.38
CA VAL A 574 16.51 12.09 10.05
C VAL A 574 17.74 11.91 9.18
N SER A 575 18.95 12.07 9.73
CA SER A 575 20.19 12.00 8.96
C SER A 575 20.61 10.58 8.57
N LEU A 576 20.37 9.58 9.43
CA LEU A 576 20.83 8.21 9.24
C LEU A 576 19.76 7.28 8.67
N TYR A 577 18.50 7.61 8.86
CA TYR A 577 17.36 6.77 8.55
C TYR A 577 16.36 7.48 7.64
N SER A 578 16.85 8.27 6.67
CA SER A 578 16.00 8.95 5.68
C SER A 578 15.04 7.98 4.95
N ASP A 579 15.46 6.72 4.81
CA ASP A 579 14.69 5.66 4.15
C ASP A 579 13.85 4.81 5.13
N ALA A 580 13.78 5.21 6.41
CA ALA A 580 13.05 4.48 7.45
C ALA A 580 11.53 4.42 7.24
N GLY A 581 11.03 5.23 6.30
CA GLY A 581 9.60 5.34 6.02
C GLY A 581 8.95 6.57 6.66
N GLY A 582 7.80 6.94 6.11
CA GLY A 582 7.13 8.20 6.45
C GLY A 582 6.75 8.33 7.93
N ASP A 583 6.39 7.23 8.60
CA ASP A 583 5.97 7.27 10.00
C ASP A 583 7.12 7.61 10.96
N PHE A 584 8.32 7.04 10.76
CA PHE A 584 9.50 7.41 11.58
C PHE A 584 9.94 8.85 11.34
N LEU A 585 9.89 9.32 10.09
CA LEU A 585 10.20 10.71 9.77
C LEU A 585 9.12 11.65 10.30
N PHE A 586 7.85 11.23 10.31
CA PHE A 586 6.79 11.94 10.99
C PHE A 586 7.11 12.10 12.49
N ASP A 587 7.41 11.00 13.18
CA ASP A 587 7.73 11.00 14.61
C ASP A 587 8.92 11.90 14.92
N ALA A 588 9.97 11.86 14.09
CA ALA A 588 11.14 12.70 14.25
C ALA A 588 10.77 14.19 14.21
N HIS A 589 10.12 14.64 13.15
CA HIS A 589 9.73 16.04 13.04
C HIS A 589 8.66 16.44 14.05
N TYR A 590 7.73 15.56 14.38
CA TYR A 590 6.73 15.80 15.41
C TYR A 590 7.36 16.02 16.79
N LEU A 591 8.36 15.22 17.19
CA LEU A 591 9.06 15.34 18.47
C LEU A 591 9.98 16.55 18.50
N ILE A 592 10.67 16.89 17.41
CA ILE A 592 11.41 18.17 17.30
C ILE A 592 10.44 19.34 17.46
N GLY A 593 9.30 19.32 16.78
CA GLY A 593 8.26 20.35 16.91
C GLY A 593 7.81 20.53 18.36
N LYS A 594 7.59 19.43 19.09
CA LYS A 594 7.25 19.48 20.53
C LYS A 594 8.37 20.03 21.40
N ALA A 595 9.64 19.73 21.07
CA ALA A 595 10.79 20.31 21.77
C ALA A 595 10.83 21.83 21.57
N LYS A 596 10.70 22.28 20.31
CA LYS A 596 10.69 23.69 19.93
C LYS A 596 9.49 24.47 20.53
N GLU A 597 8.31 23.82 20.58
CA GLU A 597 7.13 24.37 21.26
C GLU A 597 7.41 24.64 22.77
N LYS A 598 8.03 23.67 23.45
CA LYS A 598 8.44 23.82 24.87
C LYS A 598 9.50 24.90 25.06
N ASP A 599 10.42 25.05 24.10
CA ASP A 599 11.44 26.09 24.08
C ASP A 599 10.89 27.48 23.68
N ARG A 600 9.61 27.57 23.33
CA ARG A 600 8.92 28.75 22.81
C ARG A 600 9.42 29.24 21.44
N ASP A 601 10.16 28.43 20.71
CA ASP A 601 10.46 28.69 19.30
C ASP A 601 9.30 28.23 18.43
N PHE A 602 8.21 29.00 18.47
CA PHE A 602 6.95 28.62 17.81
C PHE A 602 7.06 28.59 16.29
N THR A 603 7.95 29.41 15.70
CA THR A 603 8.16 29.39 14.24
C THR A 603 8.79 28.07 13.80
N SER A 604 9.87 27.64 14.46
CA SER A 604 10.49 26.34 14.17
C SER A 604 9.55 25.18 14.50
N ALA A 605 8.80 25.29 15.61
CA ALA A 605 7.81 24.27 15.98
C ALA A 605 6.77 24.06 14.86
N ALA A 606 6.19 25.13 14.34
CA ALA A 606 5.21 25.08 13.27
C ALA A 606 5.77 24.44 11.98
N ASN A 607 6.99 24.81 11.60
CA ASN A 607 7.67 24.25 10.43
C ASN A 607 7.94 22.75 10.60
N HIS A 608 8.35 22.29 11.78
CA HIS A 608 8.57 20.89 12.04
C HIS A 608 7.26 20.09 12.05
N PHE A 609 6.16 20.62 12.59
CA PHE A 609 4.85 19.97 12.47
C PHE A 609 4.38 19.89 11.01
N GLU A 610 4.66 20.88 10.18
CA GLU A 610 4.41 20.83 8.74
C GLU A 610 5.23 19.72 8.07
N SER A 611 6.53 19.64 8.38
CA SER A 611 7.40 18.58 7.89
C SER A 611 6.92 17.18 8.31
N ALA A 612 6.44 17.03 9.55
CA ALA A 612 5.84 15.78 10.01
C ALA A 612 4.64 15.38 9.12
N LEU A 613 3.71 16.30 8.92
CA LEU A 613 2.51 16.06 8.11
C LEU A 613 2.82 15.78 6.63
N SER A 614 3.92 16.33 6.10
CA SER A 614 4.39 16.06 4.73
C SER A 614 4.91 14.63 4.58
N ASN A 615 5.46 14.02 5.64
CA ASN A 615 5.97 12.65 5.61
C ASN A 615 4.87 11.60 5.76
N SER A 616 3.86 11.84 6.59
CA SER A 616 2.72 10.93 6.77
C SER A 616 1.46 11.68 7.19
N THR A 617 0.44 11.70 6.33
CA THR A 617 -0.87 12.32 6.61
C THR A 617 -1.81 11.43 7.42
N TRP A 618 -1.52 10.12 7.47
CA TRP A 618 -2.36 9.09 8.12
C TRP A 618 -1.79 8.62 9.46
N HIS A 619 -0.73 9.24 9.93
CA HIS A 619 -0.14 8.90 11.22
C HIS A 619 -1.16 9.13 12.35
N PRO A 620 -1.20 8.27 13.40
CA PRO A 620 -2.13 8.42 14.53
C PRO A 620 -2.09 9.79 15.19
N ASN A 621 -0.91 10.46 15.20
CA ASN A 621 -0.71 11.77 15.75
C ASN A 621 -0.92 12.93 14.74
N SER A 622 -1.38 12.66 13.50
CA SER A 622 -1.52 13.70 12.47
C SER A 622 -2.49 14.80 12.87
N ASN A 623 -3.62 14.48 13.51
CA ASN A 623 -4.56 15.48 14.02
C ASN A 623 -3.98 16.30 15.18
N ASP A 624 -3.18 15.69 16.07
CA ASP A 624 -2.47 16.43 17.12
C ASP A 624 -1.39 17.36 16.52
N ALA A 625 -0.65 16.88 15.50
CA ALA A 625 0.34 17.71 14.79
C ALA A 625 -0.31 18.92 14.10
N ARG A 626 -1.49 18.75 13.44
CA ARG A 626 -2.23 19.88 12.86
C ARG A 626 -2.67 20.90 13.92
N ILE A 627 -3.20 20.44 15.05
CA ILE A 627 -3.60 21.33 16.16
C ILE A 627 -2.39 22.07 16.72
N ARG A 628 -1.25 21.39 16.95
CA ARG A 628 -0.03 22.00 17.44
C ARG A 628 0.56 23.00 16.45
N ARG A 629 0.56 22.67 15.15
CA ARG A 629 0.93 23.62 14.09
C ARG A 629 0.07 24.86 14.14
N GLY A 630 -1.25 24.70 14.29
CA GLY A 630 -2.18 25.81 14.44
C GLY A 630 -1.91 26.65 15.68
N ASN A 631 -1.68 26.02 16.83
CA ASN A 631 -1.33 26.71 18.08
C ASN A 631 -0.01 27.46 17.95
N ALA A 632 1.02 26.85 17.37
CA ALA A 632 2.31 27.48 17.16
C ALA A 632 2.20 28.73 16.25
N TRP A 633 1.46 28.64 15.13
CA TRP A 633 1.18 29.80 14.29
C TRP A 633 0.35 30.87 15.01
N PHE A 634 -0.56 30.47 15.90
CA PHE A 634 -1.34 31.42 16.70
C PHE A 634 -0.43 32.20 17.67
N GLU A 635 0.49 31.52 18.36
CA GLU A 635 1.48 32.19 19.25
C GLU A 635 2.40 33.13 18.47
N VAL A 636 2.92 32.71 17.30
CA VAL A 636 3.68 33.59 16.39
C VAL A 636 2.85 34.83 16.01
N ALA A 637 1.56 34.62 15.71
CA ALA A 637 0.66 35.71 15.35
C ALA A 637 0.42 36.67 16.55
N GLU A 638 0.28 36.15 17.76
CA GLU A 638 0.12 36.96 18.97
C GLU A 638 1.37 37.82 19.27
N ASP A 639 2.57 37.26 19.08
CA ASP A 639 3.82 37.97 19.29
C ASP A 639 4.08 39.03 18.21
N THR A 640 3.84 38.68 16.94
CA THR A 640 4.17 39.54 15.79
C THR A 640 3.03 40.42 15.31
N LYS A 641 1.80 40.14 15.74
CA LYS A 641 0.53 40.72 15.23
C LYS A 641 0.36 40.57 13.71
N ASN A 642 0.96 39.51 13.17
CA ASN A 642 0.92 39.23 11.71
C ASN A 642 -0.36 38.51 11.34
N VAL A 643 -1.13 39.10 10.39
CA VAL A 643 -2.38 38.56 9.88
C VAL A 643 -2.19 37.24 9.16
N ASP A 644 -1.09 37.06 8.40
CA ASP A 644 -0.80 35.82 7.68
C ASP A 644 -0.60 34.65 8.65
N SER A 645 0.03 34.87 9.81
CA SER A 645 0.19 33.84 10.83
C SER A 645 -1.14 33.40 11.43
N TYR A 646 -2.10 34.33 11.67
CA TYR A 646 -3.47 33.97 12.06
C TYR A 646 -4.18 33.15 10.98
N THR A 647 -3.95 33.48 9.70
CA THR A 647 -4.54 32.75 8.58
C THR A 647 -4.00 31.32 8.51
N ARG A 648 -2.68 31.13 8.68
CA ARG A 648 -2.05 29.80 8.77
C ARG A 648 -2.56 28.99 9.97
N ALA A 649 -2.69 29.62 11.13
CA ALA A 649 -3.28 28.99 12.31
C ALA A 649 -4.69 28.50 12.03
N LYS A 650 -5.56 29.38 11.48
CA LYS A 650 -6.93 29.06 11.14
C LYS A 650 -7.03 27.91 10.13
N SER A 651 -6.21 27.92 9.08
CA SER A 651 -6.16 26.83 8.08
C SER A 651 -5.83 25.49 8.72
N SER A 652 -4.85 25.46 9.63
CA SER A 652 -4.47 24.25 10.36
C SER A 652 -5.61 23.68 11.20
N PHE A 653 -6.38 24.55 11.87
CA PHE A 653 -7.55 24.12 12.63
C PHE A 653 -8.71 23.70 11.74
N GLU A 654 -8.88 24.31 10.57
CA GLU A 654 -9.94 23.95 9.62
C GLU A 654 -9.76 22.54 9.08
N GLU A 655 -8.52 22.13 8.83
CA GLU A 655 -8.20 20.75 8.42
C GLU A 655 -8.73 19.72 9.43
N VAL A 656 -8.52 19.94 10.74
CA VAL A 656 -9.00 19.01 11.79
C VAL A 656 -10.51 19.11 11.97
N ARG A 657 -11.08 20.33 11.91
CA ARG A 657 -12.53 20.52 12.03
C ARG A 657 -13.27 19.77 10.93
N GLY A 658 -12.74 19.80 9.71
CA GLY A 658 -13.33 19.15 8.52
C GLY A 658 -13.11 17.65 8.45
N ASP A 659 -12.16 17.11 9.18
CA ASP A 659 -11.87 15.67 9.20
C ASP A 659 -12.95 14.92 9.99
N THR A 660 -13.79 14.14 9.28
CA THR A 660 -14.89 13.40 9.89
C THR A 660 -14.42 12.22 10.75
N GLU A 661 -13.21 11.73 10.52
CA GLU A 661 -12.60 10.63 11.29
C GLU A 661 -11.91 11.14 12.57
N ALA A 662 -11.64 12.44 12.64
CA ALA A 662 -11.05 13.04 13.84
C ALA A 662 -12.02 12.96 15.04
N PRO A 663 -11.49 12.71 16.27
CA PRO A 663 -12.31 12.68 17.48
C PRO A 663 -13.11 13.97 17.65
N LEU A 664 -14.38 13.83 18.06
CA LEU A 664 -15.30 14.96 18.24
C LEU A 664 -14.71 16.09 19.08
N GLU A 665 -14.02 15.77 20.17
CA GLU A 665 -13.35 16.76 21.05
C GLU A 665 -12.25 17.53 20.33
N ARG A 666 -11.48 16.90 19.42
CA ARG A 666 -10.44 17.55 18.61
C ARG A 666 -11.03 18.48 17.55
N ARG A 667 -12.13 18.08 16.93
CA ARG A 667 -12.88 18.91 15.98
C ARG A 667 -13.48 20.13 16.66
N ALA A 668 -14.03 19.95 17.86
CA ALA A 668 -14.56 21.05 18.68
C ALA A 668 -13.46 22.01 19.15
N GLU A 669 -12.31 21.47 19.58
CA GLU A 669 -11.10 22.25 19.92
C GLU A 669 -10.69 23.14 18.76
N SER A 670 -10.56 22.55 17.58
CA SER A 670 -10.16 23.27 16.37
C SER A 670 -11.15 24.36 15.97
N SER A 671 -12.44 24.07 16.02
CA SER A 671 -13.50 25.07 15.78
C SER A 671 -13.44 26.24 16.77
N PHE A 672 -13.22 25.95 18.07
CA PHE A 672 -13.01 26.96 19.10
C PHE A 672 -11.78 27.82 18.83
N MET A 673 -10.64 27.20 18.46
CA MET A 673 -9.40 27.94 18.18
C MET A 673 -9.50 28.83 16.94
N MET A 674 -10.27 28.43 15.92
CA MET A 674 -10.60 29.31 14.79
C MET A 674 -11.31 30.59 15.25
N GLY A 675 -12.25 30.46 16.20
CA GLY A 675 -12.89 31.62 16.84
C GLY A 675 -11.89 32.51 17.59
N GLN A 676 -10.92 31.92 18.29
CA GLN A 676 -9.86 32.66 18.96
C GLN A 676 -8.98 33.45 17.97
N CYS A 677 -8.68 32.88 16.79
CA CYS A 677 -7.93 33.59 15.75
C CYS A 677 -8.65 34.87 15.29
N LEU A 678 -9.97 34.81 15.05
CA LEU A 678 -10.75 36.00 14.68
C LEU A 678 -10.87 37.00 15.80
N LYS A 679 -11.05 36.54 17.05
CA LYS A 679 -11.08 37.39 18.24
C LYS A 679 -9.78 38.19 18.41
N ALA A 680 -8.63 37.53 18.23
CA ALA A 680 -7.31 38.14 18.30
C ALA A 680 -7.11 39.21 17.22
N GLN A 681 -7.71 39.03 16.04
CA GLN A 681 -7.74 40.02 14.96
C GLN A 681 -8.78 41.11 15.18
N LYS A 682 -9.50 41.09 16.31
CA LYS A 682 -10.59 42.03 16.67
C LYS A 682 -11.84 41.92 15.79
N ASP A 683 -11.97 40.85 15.01
CA ASP A 683 -13.23 40.49 14.36
C ASP A 683 -14.15 39.79 15.36
N PHE A 684 -14.74 40.58 16.26
CA PHE A 684 -15.58 40.05 17.32
C PHE A 684 -16.87 39.44 16.84
N ALA A 685 -17.44 39.99 15.74
CA ALA A 685 -18.67 39.44 15.16
C ALA A 685 -18.42 38.08 14.49
N GLY A 686 -17.36 37.96 13.69
CA GLY A 686 -16.94 36.70 13.10
C GLY A 686 -16.52 35.66 14.15
N ALA A 687 -15.81 36.08 15.18
CA ALA A 687 -15.43 35.20 16.30
C ALA A 687 -16.66 34.65 17.03
N ALA A 688 -17.64 35.51 17.36
CA ALA A 688 -18.87 35.09 18.03
C ALA A 688 -19.65 34.07 17.18
N PHE A 689 -19.71 34.27 15.87
CA PHE A 689 -20.33 33.31 14.93
C PHE A 689 -19.65 31.94 15.01
N LEU A 690 -18.31 31.88 14.92
CA LEU A 690 -17.58 30.61 14.99
C LEU A 690 -17.72 29.90 16.34
N PHE A 691 -17.73 30.65 17.45
CA PHE A 691 -17.98 30.08 18.76
C PHE A 691 -19.38 29.47 18.85
N LEU A 692 -20.41 30.14 18.33
CA LEU A 692 -21.76 29.57 18.29
C LEU A 692 -21.84 28.37 17.34
N GLU A 693 -21.20 28.41 16.18
CA GLU A 693 -21.09 27.25 15.29
C GLU A 693 -20.49 26.05 16.01
N THR A 694 -19.47 26.26 16.86
CA THR A 694 -18.91 25.20 17.69
C THR A 694 -19.93 24.58 18.62
N THR A 695 -20.79 25.38 19.27
CA THR A 695 -21.85 24.87 20.16
C THR A 695 -22.94 24.11 19.42
N LEU A 696 -23.22 24.48 18.17
CA LEU A 696 -24.24 23.83 17.34
C LEU A 696 -23.75 22.52 16.72
N ASN A 697 -22.53 22.52 16.21
CA ASN A 697 -21.98 21.35 15.51
C ASN A 697 -21.42 20.31 16.49
N PHE A 698 -20.95 20.73 17.66
CA PHE A 698 -20.32 19.88 18.67
C PHE A 698 -20.94 20.05 20.08
N PRO A 699 -22.28 19.93 20.21
CA PRO A 699 -22.96 20.22 21.49
C PRO A 699 -22.57 19.27 22.63
N SER A 700 -22.07 18.09 22.32
CA SER A 700 -21.62 17.08 23.30
C SER A 700 -20.13 17.15 23.63
N ALA A 701 -19.39 18.09 23.07
CA ALA A 701 -18.01 18.36 23.45
C ALA A 701 -17.98 19.16 24.78
N LEU A 702 -18.07 18.42 25.88
CA LEU A 702 -18.27 19.00 27.23
C LEU A 702 -17.15 19.94 27.67
N LYS A 703 -15.96 19.81 27.12
CA LYS A 703 -14.83 20.70 27.38
C LYS A 703 -14.92 22.02 26.62
N TRP A 704 -15.44 22.01 25.38
CA TRP A 704 -15.33 23.12 24.45
C TRP A 704 -16.64 23.88 24.25
N ALA A 705 -17.82 23.22 24.30
CA ALA A 705 -19.10 23.86 24.11
C ALA A 705 -19.37 24.95 25.17
N PRO A 706 -19.18 24.74 26.47
CA PRO A 706 -19.35 25.79 27.47
C PRO A 706 -18.43 26.99 27.23
N LYS A 707 -17.14 26.73 26.97
CA LYS A 707 -16.17 27.79 26.64
C LYS A 707 -16.56 28.60 25.43
N SER A 708 -17.14 27.93 24.42
CA SER A 708 -17.62 28.58 23.19
C SER A 708 -18.82 29.50 23.48
N PHE A 709 -19.77 29.08 24.32
CA PHE A 709 -20.85 29.98 24.74
C PHE A 709 -20.33 31.24 25.46
N GLU A 710 -19.44 31.05 26.41
CA GLU A 710 -18.83 32.16 27.16
C GLU A 710 -18.07 33.13 26.26
N GLN A 711 -17.27 32.58 25.30
CA GLN A 711 -16.55 33.44 24.36
C GLN A 711 -17.48 34.14 23.35
N ALA A 712 -18.54 33.48 22.90
CA ALA A 712 -19.53 34.08 22.01
C ALA A 712 -20.22 35.28 22.69
N ILE A 713 -20.64 35.11 23.94
CA ILE A 713 -21.24 36.20 24.76
C ILE A 713 -20.27 37.39 24.84
N ALA A 714 -19.03 37.13 25.28
CA ALA A 714 -18.01 38.18 25.42
C ALA A 714 -17.69 38.88 24.08
N CYS A 715 -17.69 38.17 23.00
CA CYS A 715 -17.45 38.74 21.67
C CYS A 715 -18.63 39.59 21.18
N TYR A 716 -19.89 39.20 21.42
CA TYR A 716 -21.06 40.01 21.05
C TYR A 716 -21.16 41.28 21.91
N GLU A 717 -20.78 41.21 23.19
CA GLU A 717 -20.66 42.40 24.04
C GLU A 717 -19.62 43.37 23.46
N GLN A 718 -18.45 42.89 23.07
CA GLN A 718 -17.39 43.72 22.48
C GLN A 718 -17.77 44.24 21.08
N ALA A 719 -18.57 43.55 20.36
CA ALA A 719 -19.13 43.98 19.07
C ALA A 719 -20.33 44.97 19.20
N GLY A 720 -20.78 45.27 20.43
CA GLY A 720 -21.93 46.13 20.72
C GLY A 720 -23.29 45.52 20.35
N GLN A 721 -23.36 44.20 20.13
CA GLN A 721 -24.57 43.46 19.73
C GLN A 721 -25.27 42.86 20.98
N ILE A 722 -25.70 43.72 21.88
CA ILE A 722 -26.26 43.34 23.20
C ILE A 722 -27.56 42.52 23.07
N ASP A 723 -28.33 42.74 22.04
CA ASP A 723 -29.56 41.97 21.78
C ASP A 723 -29.30 40.47 21.59
N GLN A 724 -28.13 40.11 21.03
CA GLN A 724 -27.71 38.72 20.84
C GLN A 724 -27.28 38.04 22.15
N VAL A 725 -26.68 38.79 23.08
CA VAL A 725 -26.18 38.25 24.35
C VAL A 725 -27.28 37.55 25.14
N SER A 726 -28.46 38.21 25.33
CA SER A 726 -29.55 37.59 26.11
C SER A 726 -30.12 36.33 25.46
N ASN A 727 -30.07 36.23 24.12
CA ASN A 727 -30.52 35.05 23.40
C ASN A 727 -29.52 33.87 23.63
N ILE A 728 -28.22 34.16 23.57
CA ILE A 728 -27.17 33.14 23.73
C ILE A 728 -27.10 32.65 25.19
N GLU A 729 -27.27 33.52 26.19
CA GLU A 729 -27.38 33.11 27.58
C GLU A 729 -28.51 32.09 27.79
N LYS A 730 -29.66 32.33 27.17
CA LYS A 730 -30.78 31.35 27.22
C LYS A 730 -30.42 30.02 26.55
N GLN A 731 -29.73 30.08 25.43
CA GLN A 731 -29.26 28.88 24.74
C GLN A 731 -28.24 28.12 25.61
N TYR A 732 -27.33 28.82 26.27
CA TYR A 732 -26.35 28.23 27.20
C TYR A 732 -27.02 27.54 28.38
N VAL A 733 -27.99 28.18 29.01
CA VAL A 733 -28.78 27.56 30.10
C VAL A 733 -29.51 26.32 29.64
N ASN A 734 -30.10 26.35 28.42
CA ASN A 734 -30.77 25.19 27.86
C ASN A 734 -29.77 24.07 27.55
N TRP A 735 -28.60 24.40 27.02
CA TRP A 735 -27.53 23.45 26.78
C TRP A 735 -27.06 22.80 28.11
N GLN A 736 -26.83 23.60 29.16
CA GLN A 736 -26.46 23.09 30.48
C GLN A 736 -27.51 22.09 31.04
N ARG A 737 -28.79 22.39 30.89
CA ARG A 737 -29.87 21.49 31.32
C ARG A 737 -29.88 20.17 30.54
N LYS A 738 -29.40 20.16 29.31
CA LYS A 738 -29.44 18.99 28.43
C LYS A 738 -28.20 18.11 28.57
N PHE A 739 -27.03 18.70 28.77
CA PHE A 739 -25.75 17.99 28.66
C PHE A 739 -24.95 17.88 29.97
N LEU A 740 -25.28 18.67 31.01
CA LEU A 740 -24.57 18.63 32.30
C LEU A 740 -25.40 17.95 33.42
N LYS A 741 -26.48 17.27 33.08
CA LYS A 741 -27.27 16.49 34.05
C LYS A 741 -26.71 15.09 34.24
#